data_d0438314369c3cb1531d68e73be49fce
#
_entry.id   d0438314369c3cb1531d68e73be49fce
#
_cell.length_a   1.000
_cell.length_b   1.000
_cell.length_c   1.000
_cell.angle_alpha   90.00
_cell.angle_beta   90.00
_cell.angle_gamma   90.00
#
_symmetry.space_group_name_H-M   'P 1'
#
loop_
_entity.id
_entity.type
_entity.pdbx_description
1 polymer ?
#
loop_
_entity_poly.entity_id
_entity_poly.type
_entity_poly.pdbx_seq_one_letter_code
_entity_poly.pdbx_strand_id
1 'polypeptide(L)'
;MKMRKRRINKLLLAGLLLFIITGCSTTKHLPEDELLYIGTPTPKIVGYNEADNGDATLEEVQGALNVAPNNSFFGSPNLRIPFPLGLWVYNRFERYEKGIGKWIFKKLAADPIYVSTVNPDTRTKVASNVLRENGFFQGNVTVQVDTAKNPKKAKLNYTIYTGQRYKLDSVTYVGFSPKEDSLIHATYSKRLLIKEDAFTVNKLDEERNRLVELFRNNGYYFYRPDFITFMADTLIRPGYVNLRVVQKHNIPEEGLRTYYIGKTSINLVGHNGEQPNDSLNFHNFTINYAGKKPGIRYGVLRRRFLYKSGEMYSQQRQNYTQQALSRLGVFKYNDFNYTPRPGRDTLDITVNAMFDLPYDSELELNVTTKSTKQTGPGAKFNLSKKNFKRMGASLNLELKGSYEWQTSSTVDGESSVMNSHELGAALSLNFPRLVLPWIRNRVDPFRFPSETNFKIYAEQVNRARYFKMLSFGGTVSYSFQPKRSIKHTVTPIHLAFNTLQHRTARFDSIANANPVLFHSLDDQFIPSLTYTVTYDNSYRKKKNRVWWENSLTSAGNVTSVIYAAFGQKFSKKEKELLGNPFAQFLKYSSEVRYTYHISEKQQLATRLMGGVIWAYGNKTIAPYSEQFYVGGANSIRAFTVRSIGPGRFHPANNSDYSYVDETGDIKLEANLEYRFRILSNFLGGNLNGATFLDAGNVWLMRKDEARPGAEFSLRHFFDSIALGTGVGIRYDLSFLILRLDFGFALHVPYDTEKSGYYNIPKFKDGMGIHFAIGYPF
;
A
#
# COMPACT_ATOMS: atom_id res chain seq x y z
N MET A 1 37.97 -6.72 45.12
CA MET A 1 36.59 -6.95 45.59
C MET A 1 35.56 -6.99 44.47
N LYS A 2 35.64 -6.22 43.39
CA LYS A 2 34.72 -6.22 42.23
C LYS A 2 34.70 -7.53 41.38
N MET A 3 35.85 -8.24 41.26
CA MET A 3 35.91 -9.49 40.48
C MET A 3 35.24 -10.69 41.21
N ARG A 4 35.26 -10.73 42.55
CA ARG A 4 34.65 -11.79 43.35
C ARG A 4 33.09 -11.71 43.31
N LYS A 5 32.51 -10.49 43.29
CA LYS A 5 31.08 -10.27 43.14
C LYS A 5 30.56 -10.69 41.73
N ARG A 6 31.33 -10.47 40.65
CA ARG A 6 30.96 -10.90 39.31
C ARG A 6 30.95 -12.44 39.14
N ARG A 7 31.88 -13.15 39.80
CA ARG A 7 31.89 -14.62 39.78
C ARG A 7 30.73 -15.22 40.62
N ILE A 8 30.39 -14.63 41.77
CA ILE A 8 29.30 -15.06 42.60
C ILE A 8 27.96 -14.84 41.85
N ASN A 9 27.75 -13.70 41.18
CA ASN A 9 26.55 -13.47 40.39
C ASN A 9 26.44 -14.40 39.18
N LYS A 10 27.55 -14.78 38.52
CA LYS A 10 27.54 -15.79 37.44
C LYS A 10 27.25 -17.20 37.98
N LEU A 11 27.74 -17.57 39.13
CA LEU A 11 27.45 -18.84 39.80
C LEU A 11 26.02 -18.90 40.31
N LEU A 12 25.48 -17.80 40.86
CA LEU A 12 24.08 -17.67 41.24
C LEU A 12 23.15 -17.72 40.01
N LEU A 13 23.51 -17.07 38.92
CA LEU A 13 22.77 -17.12 37.65
C LEU A 13 22.83 -18.53 37.04
N ALA A 14 23.99 -19.20 37.05
CA ALA A 14 24.16 -20.57 36.58
C ALA A 14 23.43 -21.57 37.50
N GLY A 15 23.45 -21.39 38.81
CA GLY A 15 22.66 -22.17 39.78
C GLY A 15 21.18 -21.98 39.61
N LEU A 16 20.72 -20.75 39.36
CA LEU A 16 19.31 -20.44 39.06
C LEU A 16 18.87 -21.08 37.74
N LEU A 17 19.73 -21.05 36.70
CA LEU A 17 19.50 -21.73 35.41
C LEU A 17 19.46 -23.25 35.56
N LEU A 18 20.35 -23.85 36.37
CA LEU A 18 20.34 -25.30 36.66
C LEU A 18 19.10 -25.72 37.47
N PHE A 19 18.64 -24.89 38.42
CA PHE A 19 17.43 -25.14 39.19
C PHE A 19 16.13 -25.10 38.33
N ILE A 20 16.15 -24.33 37.26
CA ILE A 20 15.04 -24.24 36.27
C ILE A 20 15.00 -25.49 35.38
N ILE A 21 16.12 -26.18 35.19
CA ILE A 21 16.24 -27.29 34.20
C ILE A 21 15.85 -28.65 34.87
N THR A 22 15.96 -28.82 36.17
CA THR A 22 15.85 -30.15 36.83
C THR A 22 14.49 -30.57 37.33
N GLY A 23 13.40 -29.85 37.02
CA GLY A 23 12.11 -30.22 37.63
C GLY A 23 10.82 -29.91 36.88
N CYS A 24 10.86 -29.45 35.61
CA CYS A 24 9.67 -28.99 34.93
C CYS A 24 9.12 -30.02 33.94
N SER A 25 8.23 -30.91 34.42
CA SER A 25 7.43 -31.77 33.54
C SER A 25 6.37 -30.96 32.81
N THR A 26 6.20 -31.18 31.49
CA THR A 26 5.13 -30.58 30.66
C THR A 26 3.84 -31.39 30.69
N THR A 27 3.82 -32.54 31.36
CA THR A 27 2.72 -33.52 31.34
C THR A 27 2.27 -33.95 32.73
N LYS A 28 2.67 -33.23 33.77
CA LYS A 28 2.42 -33.64 35.18
C LYS A 28 0.94 -33.59 35.57
N HIS A 29 0.23 -32.60 35.08
CA HIS A 29 -1.19 -32.34 35.38
C HIS A 29 -2.09 -32.59 34.16
N LEU A 30 -1.67 -33.46 33.23
CA LEU A 30 -2.55 -33.92 32.15
C LEU A 30 -3.60 -34.89 32.73
N PRO A 31 -4.90 -34.72 32.33
CA PRO A 31 -5.92 -35.75 32.57
C PRO A 31 -5.48 -37.11 32.00
N GLU A 32 -5.95 -38.21 32.58
CA GLU A 32 -5.50 -39.57 32.21
C GLU A 32 -5.84 -39.93 30.75
N ASP A 33 -6.97 -39.40 30.25
CA ASP A 33 -7.48 -39.70 28.92
C ASP A 33 -7.03 -38.69 27.84
N GLU A 34 -6.16 -37.68 28.20
CA GLU A 34 -5.76 -36.62 27.28
C GLU A 34 -4.29 -36.71 26.85
N LEU A 35 -4.05 -36.42 25.59
CA LEU A 35 -2.72 -36.34 24.98
C LEU A 35 -2.35 -34.89 24.74
N LEU A 36 -1.16 -34.48 25.19
CA LEU A 36 -0.63 -33.15 24.91
C LEU A 36 -0.25 -33.08 23.41
N TYR A 37 -0.88 -32.17 22.72
CA TYR A 37 -0.57 -31.90 21.31
C TYR A 37 0.80 -31.19 21.18
N ILE A 38 1.70 -31.79 20.42
CA ILE A 38 3.06 -31.27 20.24
C ILE A 38 3.37 -30.82 18.80
N GLY A 39 2.37 -30.73 17.95
CA GLY A 39 2.48 -30.15 16.60
C GLY A 39 2.12 -31.13 15.49
N THR A 40 2.07 -30.57 14.28
CA THR A 40 1.76 -31.26 13.04
C THR A 40 2.95 -31.14 12.09
N PRO A 41 3.61 -32.24 11.71
CA PRO A 41 4.59 -32.22 10.62
C PRO A 41 3.95 -31.76 9.30
N THR A 42 4.76 -31.40 8.32
CA THR A 42 4.26 -31.10 6.96
C THR A 42 3.44 -32.26 6.43
N PRO A 43 2.17 -32.06 6.03
CA PRO A 43 1.32 -33.14 5.55
C PRO A 43 1.91 -33.84 4.33
N LYS A 44 1.75 -35.15 4.27
CA LYS A 44 2.13 -35.97 3.10
C LYS A 44 1.05 -35.78 2.04
N ILE A 45 1.45 -35.47 0.80
CA ILE A 45 0.54 -35.30 -0.34
C ILE A 45 0.71 -36.51 -1.26
N VAL A 46 -0.41 -37.11 -1.66
CA VAL A 46 -0.46 -38.30 -2.51
C VAL A 46 -1.41 -38.05 -3.68
N GLY A 47 -0.96 -38.36 -4.89
CA GLY A 47 -1.78 -38.29 -6.09
C GLY A 47 -1.92 -36.88 -6.68
N TYR A 48 -1.15 -35.90 -6.23
CA TYR A 48 -1.17 -34.57 -6.78
C TYR A 48 -0.37 -34.48 -8.09
N ASN A 49 -0.99 -33.85 -9.09
CA ASN A 49 -0.35 -33.52 -10.36
C ASN A 49 -0.18 -31.99 -10.47
N GLU A 50 1.03 -31.50 -10.67
CA GLU A 50 1.34 -30.08 -10.83
C GLU A 50 0.58 -29.44 -12.00
N ALA A 51 0.29 -30.21 -13.07
CA ALA A 51 -0.50 -29.74 -14.22
C ALA A 51 -1.95 -29.35 -13.85
N ASP A 52 -2.44 -29.78 -12.69
CA ASP A 52 -3.77 -29.42 -12.19
C ASP A 52 -3.82 -28.02 -11.57
N ASN A 53 -2.68 -27.35 -11.39
CA ASN A 53 -2.57 -26.01 -10.78
C ASN A 53 -3.35 -25.88 -9.46
N GLY A 54 -3.19 -26.86 -8.58
CA GLY A 54 -3.92 -26.96 -7.31
C GLY A 54 -3.16 -26.45 -6.08
N ASP A 55 -2.01 -25.80 -6.25
CA ASP A 55 -1.13 -25.35 -5.14
C ASP A 55 -1.83 -24.47 -4.12
N ALA A 56 -2.66 -23.52 -4.58
CA ALA A 56 -3.44 -22.67 -3.68
C ALA A 56 -4.43 -23.48 -2.83
N THR A 57 -5.07 -24.48 -3.44
CA THR A 57 -5.96 -25.39 -2.71
C THR A 57 -5.21 -26.19 -1.66
N LEU A 58 -4.02 -26.68 -2.00
CA LEU A 58 -3.19 -27.39 -1.03
C LEU A 58 -2.72 -26.51 0.12
N GLU A 59 -2.41 -25.25 -0.14
CA GLU A 59 -2.09 -24.26 0.92
C GLU A 59 -3.31 -24.02 1.84
N GLU A 60 -4.51 -23.90 1.28
CA GLU A 60 -5.75 -23.73 2.03
C GLU A 60 -6.05 -24.98 2.88
N VAL A 61 -5.91 -26.18 2.32
CA VAL A 61 -6.02 -27.46 3.02
C VAL A 61 -5.03 -27.53 4.18
N GLN A 62 -3.76 -27.22 3.94
CA GLN A 62 -2.74 -27.18 4.99
C GLN A 62 -3.08 -26.14 6.07
N GLY A 63 -3.62 -24.98 5.68
CA GLY A 63 -4.09 -23.94 6.60
C GLY A 63 -5.19 -24.46 7.53
N ALA A 64 -6.15 -25.22 7.02
CA ALA A 64 -7.24 -25.82 7.79
C ALA A 64 -6.75 -26.89 8.80
N LEU A 65 -5.66 -27.60 8.45
CA LEU A 65 -5.05 -28.63 9.30
C LEU A 65 -4.09 -28.06 10.35
N ASN A 66 -3.54 -26.87 10.11
CA ASN A 66 -2.51 -26.30 10.95
C ASN A 66 -3.08 -25.74 12.27
N VAL A 67 -2.56 -26.26 13.39
CA VAL A 67 -2.77 -25.72 14.74
C VAL A 67 -1.41 -25.48 15.37
N ALA A 68 -1.22 -24.32 15.96
CA ALA A 68 0.00 -24.03 16.68
C ALA A 68 0.01 -24.79 18.03
N PRO A 69 1.01 -25.63 18.33
CA PRO A 69 1.14 -26.28 19.63
C PRO A 69 1.59 -25.28 20.69
N ASN A 70 1.50 -25.68 21.96
CA ASN A 70 2.16 -24.94 23.04
C ASN A 70 3.66 -24.74 22.72
N ASN A 71 4.21 -23.60 23.14
CA ASN A 71 5.58 -23.18 22.85
C ASN A 71 5.95 -23.14 21.35
N SER A 72 4.96 -23.01 20.49
CA SER A 72 5.21 -22.74 19.09
C SER A 72 6.04 -21.47 18.92
N PHE A 73 6.99 -21.49 18.02
CA PHE A 73 7.75 -20.30 17.67
C PHE A 73 6.89 -19.43 16.74
N PHE A 74 6.35 -18.34 17.27
CA PHE A 74 5.43 -17.40 16.58
C PHE A 74 4.23 -18.07 15.87
N GLY A 75 3.61 -19.06 16.50
CA GLY A 75 2.41 -19.71 15.94
C GLY A 75 2.67 -20.79 14.89
N SER A 76 3.91 -21.16 14.63
CA SER A 76 4.24 -22.25 13.70
C SER A 76 3.76 -23.60 14.21
N PRO A 77 3.06 -24.42 13.40
CA PRO A 77 2.69 -25.77 13.78
C PRO A 77 3.90 -26.73 13.89
N ASN A 78 5.01 -26.40 13.25
CA ASN A 78 6.19 -27.27 13.12
C ASN A 78 7.38 -26.83 13.97
N LEU A 79 7.52 -25.53 14.22
CA LEU A 79 8.66 -24.95 14.95
C LEU A 79 8.25 -24.62 16.38
N ARG A 80 9.04 -25.11 17.33
CA ARG A 80 8.81 -24.89 18.75
C ARG A 80 10.04 -24.32 19.44
N ILE A 81 9.83 -23.44 20.40
CA ILE A 81 10.89 -22.98 21.28
C ILE A 81 11.32 -24.16 22.17
N PRO A 82 12.63 -24.43 22.34
CA PRO A 82 13.12 -25.57 23.13
C PRO A 82 12.63 -25.56 24.60
N PHE A 83 12.35 -24.38 25.12
CA PHE A 83 11.95 -24.16 26.53
C PHE A 83 10.46 -23.82 26.63
N PRO A 84 9.57 -24.75 27.00
CA PRO A 84 8.11 -24.52 27.09
C PRO A 84 7.74 -23.83 28.41
N LEU A 85 8.20 -22.59 28.59
CA LEU A 85 8.02 -21.79 29.80
C LEU A 85 6.54 -21.71 30.26
N GLY A 86 5.63 -21.45 29.30
CA GLY A 86 4.20 -21.35 29.61
C GLY A 86 3.61 -22.59 30.23
N LEU A 87 3.95 -23.79 29.69
CA LEU A 87 3.52 -25.07 30.26
C LEU A 87 4.22 -25.40 31.58
N TRP A 88 5.48 -25.03 31.76
CA TRP A 88 6.17 -25.18 33.01
C TRP A 88 5.53 -24.35 34.12
N VAL A 89 5.20 -23.10 33.83
CA VAL A 89 4.49 -22.20 34.73
C VAL A 89 3.10 -22.76 35.05
N TYR A 90 2.36 -23.25 34.05
CA TYR A 90 1.07 -23.90 34.24
C TYR A 90 1.20 -25.04 35.24
N ASN A 91 2.03 -26.04 34.95
CA ASN A 91 2.19 -27.25 35.82
C ASN A 91 2.77 -26.96 37.22
N ARG A 92 3.46 -25.83 37.42
CA ARG A 92 4.06 -25.47 38.69
C ARG A 92 3.14 -24.61 39.56
N PHE A 93 2.32 -23.72 38.97
CA PHE A 93 1.58 -22.69 39.67
C PHE A 93 0.06 -22.81 39.58
N GLU A 94 -0.48 -23.81 38.88
CA GLU A 94 -1.92 -24.03 38.73
C GLU A 94 -2.67 -24.06 40.06
N ARG A 95 -2.07 -24.67 41.10
CA ARG A 95 -2.68 -24.83 42.42
C ARG A 95 -2.63 -23.61 43.35
N TYR A 96 -2.01 -22.50 42.88
CA TYR A 96 -1.91 -21.30 43.71
C TYR A 96 -3.13 -20.39 43.51
N GLU A 97 -3.94 -20.28 44.58
CA GLU A 97 -5.15 -19.44 44.52
C GLU A 97 -4.90 -17.97 44.87
N LYS A 98 -3.82 -17.64 45.56
CA LYS A 98 -3.49 -16.27 46.05
C LYS A 98 -1.98 -15.99 45.96
N GLY A 99 -1.62 -14.70 46.06
CA GLY A 99 -0.23 -14.24 46.15
C GLY A 99 0.54 -14.23 44.81
N ILE A 100 1.89 -14.18 44.92
CA ILE A 100 2.81 -14.05 43.79
C ILE A 100 2.67 -15.24 42.85
N GLY A 101 2.41 -16.46 43.36
CA GLY A 101 2.23 -17.66 42.51
C GLY A 101 1.04 -17.54 41.59
N LYS A 102 -0.10 -17.01 42.04
CA LYS A 102 -1.27 -16.75 41.20
C LYS A 102 -1.01 -15.66 40.19
N TRP A 103 -0.26 -14.61 40.54
CA TRP A 103 0.13 -13.55 39.62
C TRP A 103 1.03 -14.09 38.47
N ILE A 104 2.03 -14.93 38.81
CA ILE A 104 2.90 -15.60 37.84
C ILE A 104 2.06 -16.49 36.91
N PHE A 105 1.15 -17.29 37.48
CA PHE A 105 0.25 -18.14 36.68
C PHE A 105 -0.59 -17.32 35.72
N LYS A 106 -1.27 -16.28 36.21
CA LYS A 106 -2.14 -15.42 35.35
C LYS A 106 -1.39 -14.70 34.23
N LYS A 107 -0.10 -14.39 34.41
CA LYS A 107 0.69 -13.62 33.45
C LYS A 107 1.53 -14.47 32.47
N LEU A 108 1.97 -15.65 32.89
CA LEU A 108 2.96 -16.44 32.17
C LEU A 108 2.55 -17.88 31.89
N ALA A 109 1.48 -18.40 32.50
CA ALA A 109 0.98 -19.74 32.21
C ALA A 109 0.35 -19.80 30.81
N ALA A 110 0.55 -20.91 30.12
CA ALA A 110 -0.17 -21.26 28.89
C ALA A 110 -0.93 -22.58 29.15
N ASP A 111 -2.23 -22.55 28.88
CA ASP A 111 -3.06 -23.74 29.01
C ASP A 111 -2.58 -24.82 28.04
N PRO A 112 -2.53 -26.09 28.47
CA PRO A 112 -2.12 -27.19 27.61
C PRO A 112 -3.13 -27.40 26.47
N ILE A 113 -2.62 -27.51 25.25
CA ILE A 113 -3.44 -27.83 24.06
C ILE A 113 -3.48 -29.35 23.92
N TYR A 114 -4.67 -29.91 24.04
CA TYR A 114 -4.91 -31.35 23.93
C TYR A 114 -5.24 -31.75 22.48
N VAL A 115 -5.02 -33.02 22.14
CA VAL A 115 -5.41 -33.56 20.85
C VAL A 115 -6.93 -33.48 20.66
N SER A 116 -7.72 -33.70 21.73
CA SER A 116 -9.17 -33.53 21.72
C SER A 116 -9.59 -32.09 21.38
N THR A 117 -8.89 -31.08 21.95
CA THR A 117 -9.12 -29.66 21.65
C THR A 117 -8.80 -29.32 20.18
N VAL A 118 -7.76 -29.93 19.61
CA VAL A 118 -7.42 -29.76 18.18
C VAL A 118 -8.52 -30.31 17.28
N ASN A 119 -9.22 -31.35 17.71
CA ASN A 119 -10.30 -32.03 16.99
C ASN A 119 -9.89 -32.47 15.57
N PRO A 120 -8.95 -33.41 15.44
CA PRO A 120 -8.36 -33.79 14.16
C PRO A 120 -9.38 -34.33 13.15
N ASP A 121 -10.43 -35.03 13.60
CA ASP A 121 -11.47 -35.58 12.73
C ASP A 121 -12.34 -34.49 12.08
N THR A 122 -12.66 -33.45 12.81
CA THR A 122 -13.37 -32.29 12.24
C THR A 122 -12.47 -31.57 11.24
N ARG A 123 -11.19 -31.42 11.54
CA ARG A 123 -10.23 -30.77 10.61
C ARG A 123 -10.02 -31.56 9.33
N THR A 124 -9.94 -32.88 9.39
CA THR A 124 -9.84 -33.72 8.17
C THR A 124 -11.10 -33.61 7.31
N LYS A 125 -12.30 -33.55 7.91
CA LYS A 125 -13.55 -33.30 7.19
C LYS A 125 -13.57 -31.93 6.51
N VAL A 126 -13.19 -30.86 7.24
CA VAL A 126 -13.07 -29.50 6.66
C VAL A 126 -12.07 -29.49 5.51
N ALA A 127 -10.89 -30.05 5.72
CA ALA A 127 -9.84 -30.10 4.71
C ALA A 127 -10.26 -30.92 3.46
N SER A 128 -11.00 -32.03 3.65
CA SER A 128 -11.55 -32.82 2.55
C SER A 128 -12.64 -32.05 1.79
N ASN A 129 -13.46 -31.24 2.49
CA ASN A 129 -14.44 -30.37 1.84
C ASN A 129 -13.75 -29.28 1.00
N VAL A 130 -12.69 -28.66 1.51
CA VAL A 130 -11.90 -27.68 0.74
C VAL A 130 -11.38 -28.31 -0.56
N LEU A 131 -10.90 -29.55 -0.53
CA LEU A 131 -10.50 -30.27 -1.76
C LEU A 131 -11.67 -30.40 -2.74
N ARG A 132 -12.84 -30.87 -2.27
CA ARG A 132 -14.03 -31.08 -3.12
C ARG A 132 -14.56 -29.77 -3.70
N GLU A 133 -14.61 -28.70 -2.90
CA GLU A 133 -15.03 -27.38 -3.34
C GLU A 133 -14.11 -26.78 -4.42
N ASN A 134 -12.87 -27.25 -4.48
CA ASN A 134 -11.88 -26.85 -5.47
C ASN A 134 -11.72 -27.84 -6.64
N GLY A 135 -12.67 -28.77 -6.81
CA GLY A 135 -12.74 -29.68 -7.95
C GLY A 135 -11.99 -31.03 -7.76
N PHE A 136 -11.42 -31.28 -6.61
CA PHE A 136 -10.88 -32.59 -6.26
C PHE A 136 -11.95 -33.46 -5.60
N PHE A 137 -12.95 -33.90 -6.38
CA PHE A 137 -14.13 -34.57 -5.84
C PHE A 137 -13.84 -35.87 -5.10
N GLN A 138 -12.77 -36.58 -5.47
CA GLN A 138 -12.27 -37.77 -4.77
C GLN A 138 -11.30 -37.41 -3.64
N GLY A 139 -11.04 -36.10 -3.41
CA GLY A 139 -10.12 -35.62 -2.40
C GLY A 139 -10.52 -36.05 -0.98
N ASN A 140 -9.56 -36.58 -0.24
CA ASN A 140 -9.75 -37.00 1.14
C ASN A 140 -8.50 -36.71 1.98
N VAL A 141 -8.71 -36.44 3.26
CA VAL A 141 -7.62 -36.24 4.22
C VAL A 141 -7.76 -37.20 5.37
N THR A 142 -6.68 -37.89 5.69
CA THR A 142 -6.63 -38.81 6.84
C THR A 142 -5.65 -38.31 7.88
N VAL A 143 -5.87 -38.69 9.12
CA VAL A 143 -5.00 -38.35 10.26
C VAL A 143 -4.54 -39.62 10.97
N GLN A 144 -3.27 -39.64 11.37
CA GLN A 144 -2.70 -40.65 12.27
C GLN A 144 -2.15 -39.91 13.49
N VAL A 145 -2.58 -40.35 14.69
CA VAL A 145 -2.06 -39.88 15.94
C VAL A 145 -0.80 -40.64 16.28
N ASP A 146 0.35 -39.97 16.25
CA ASP A 146 1.64 -40.54 16.57
C ASP A 146 2.05 -40.17 17.97
N THR A 147 2.00 -41.11 18.88
CA THR A 147 2.51 -40.98 20.25
C THR A 147 4.03 -41.11 20.23
N ALA A 148 4.73 -39.98 20.30
CA ALA A 148 6.18 -39.89 20.37
C ALA A 148 6.76 -40.77 21.51
N LYS A 149 8.08 -40.72 21.74
CA LYS A 149 8.78 -41.44 22.84
C LYS A 149 8.13 -41.32 24.23
N ASN A 150 7.27 -40.32 24.43
CA ASN A 150 6.46 -40.11 25.63
C ASN A 150 4.98 -40.40 25.31
N PRO A 151 4.34 -41.40 25.93
CA PRO A 151 2.96 -41.82 25.67
C PRO A 151 1.91 -40.72 25.96
N LYS A 152 2.26 -39.71 26.75
CA LYS A 152 1.39 -38.53 27.03
C LYS A 152 1.50 -37.40 26.02
N LYS A 153 2.27 -37.54 24.94
CA LYS A 153 2.46 -36.51 23.90
C LYS A 153 2.18 -37.09 22.53
N ALA A 154 1.44 -36.35 21.72
CA ALA A 154 1.12 -36.81 20.37
C ALA A 154 1.40 -35.74 19.30
N LYS A 155 1.83 -36.19 18.14
CA LYS A 155 1.84 -35.47 16.87
C LYS A 155 0.67 -35.92 16.02
N LEU A 156 0.16 -35.04 15.16
CA LEU A 156 -0.87 -35.36 14.19
C LEU A 156 -0.26 -35.40 12.81
N ASN A 157 -0.13 -36.60 12.25
CA ASN A 157 0.39 -36.82 10.90
C ASN A 157 -0.77 -36.88 9.91
N TYR A 158 -0.90 -35.85 9.07
CA TYR A 158 -1.95 -35.78 8.05
C TYR A 158 -1.43 -36.30 6.71
N THR A 159 -2.28 -37.06 5.99
CA THR A 159 -2.05 -37.47 4.61
C THR A 159 -3.20 -36.93 3.76
N ILE A 160 -2.85 -36.17 2.73
CA ILE A 160 -3.78 -35.51 1.79
C ILE A 160 -3.77 -36.33 0.51
N TYR A 161 -4.91 -36.94 0.16
CA TYR A 161 -5.13 -37.61 -1.10
C TYR A 161 -5.92 -36.67 -2.00
N THR A 162 -5.37 -36.24 -3.14
CA THR A 162 -6.03 -35.28 -4.01
C THR A 162 -6.94 -35.93 -5.06
N GLY A 163 -6.47 -36.97 -5.71
CA GLY A 163 -7.13 -37.49 -6.90
C GLY A 163 -7.03 -36.50 -8.07
N GLN A 164 -7.80 -36.73 -9.13
CA GLN A 164 -7.85 -35.87 -10.32
C GLN A 164 -8.69 -34.62 -10.05
N ARG A 165 -8.23 -33.45 -10.53
CA ARG A 165 -8.97 -32.21 -10.50
C ARG A 165 -9.93 -32.12 -11.69
N TYR A 166 -11.20 -31.90 -11.42
CA TYR A 166 -12.25 -31.79 -12.45
C TYR A 166 -12.23 -30.40 -13.11
N LYS A 167 -12.51 -30.36 -14.42
CA LYS A 167 -12.60 -29.15 -15.25
C LYS A 167 -14.01 -28.99 -15.82
N LEU A 168 -14.38 -27.75 -16.20
CA LEU A 168 -15.66 -27.47 -16.86
C LEU A 168 -15.59 -27.92 -18.34
N ASP A 169 -16.55 -28.73 -18.82
CA ASP A 169 -16.68 -29.10 -20.23
C ASP A 169 -17.70 -28.18 -20.93
N SER A 170 -18.91 -28.04 -20.36
CA SER A 170 -19.95 -27.18 -20.88
C SER A 170 -20.64 -26.37 -19.78
N VAL A 171 -21.13 -25.16 -20.13
CA VAL A 171 -21.92 -24.32 -19.23
C VAL A 171 -23.15 -23.82 -19.99
N THR A 172 -24.33 -24.15 -19.49
CA THR A 172 -25.62 -23.74 -20.09
C THR A 172 -26.48 -22.98 -19.06
N TYR A 173 -27.29 -22.03 -19.54
CA TYR A 173 -28.22 -21.24 -18.71
C TYR A 173 -29.63 -21.67 -19.04
N VAL A 174 -30.46 -22.01 -18.02
CA VAL A 174 -31.76 -22.63 -18.20
C VAL A 174 -32.77 -22.02 -17.26
N GLY A 175 -34.00 -21.86 -17.73
CA GLY A 175 -35.15 -21.41 -16.91
C GLY A 175 -35.29 -19.88 -16.78
N PHE A 176 -34.48 -19.12 -17.48
CA PHE A 176 -34.57 -17.65 -17.52
C PHE A 176 -35.67 -17.16 -18.48
N SER A 177 -36.32 -16.06 -18.15
CA SER A 177 -37.28 -15.42 -19.06
C SER A 177 -36.57 -14.89 -20.32
N PRO A 178 -37.26 -14.65 -21.45
CA PRO A 178 -36.65 -14.15 -22.69
C PRO A 178 -35.89 -12.85 -22.51
N LYS A 179 -36.32 -11.96 -21.60
CA LYS A 179 -35.67 -10.70 -21.28
C LYS A 179 -34.37 -10.91 -20.49
N GLU A 180 -34.41 -11.79 -19.51
CA GLU A 180 -33.22 -12.15 -18.70
C GLU A 180 -32.20 -12.89 -19.55
N ASP A 181 -32.64 -13.82 -20.41
CA ASP A 181 -31.77 -14.58 -21.31
C ASP A 181 -31.09 -13.65 -22.33
N SER A 182 -31.80 -12.66 -22.87
CA SER A 182 -31.18 -11.61 -23.70
C SER A 182 -30.07 -10.83 -22.97
N LEU A 183 -30.26 -10.52 -21.68
CA LEU A 183 -29.21 -9.85 -20.85
C LEU A 183 -28.00 -10.76 -20.61
N ILE A 184 -28.24 -12.06 -20.37
CA ILE A 184 -27.15 -13.04 -20.23
C ILE A 184 -26.36 -13.12 -21.51
N HIS A 185 -27.01 -13.28 -22.67
CA HIS A 185 -26.37 -13.35 -23.97
C HIS A 185 -25.57 -12.08 -24.32
N ALA A 186 -26.12 -10.90 -24.06
CA ALA A 186 -25.43 -9.61 -24.26
C ALA A 186 -24.14 -9.47 -23.43
N THR A 187 -24.03 -10.22 -22.32
CA THR A 187 -22.87 -10.21 -21.42
C THR A 187 -22.10 -11.53 -21.41
N TYR A 188 -22.33 -12.41 -22.39
CA TYR A 188 -21.74 -13.76 -22.43
C TYR A 188 -20.21 -13.75 -22.42
N SER A 189 -19.56 -12.75 -23.04
CA SER A 189 -18.11 -12.57 -23.02
C SER A 189 -17.54 -12.26 -21.63
N LYS A 190 -18.38 -11.88 -20.65
CA LYS A 190 -18.01 -11.54 -19.29
C LYS A 190 -18.27 -12.68 -18.29
N ARG A 191 -18.72 -13.85 -18.77
CA ARG A 191 -18.96 -15.02 -17.92
C ARG A 191 -17.66 -15.44 -17.23
N LEU A 192 -17.77 -15.95 -16.01
CA LEU A 192 -16.64 -16.41 -15.20
C LEU A 192 -16.42 -17.92 -15.31
N LEU A 193 -17.46 -18.66 -15.77
CA LEU A 193 -17.41 -20.09 -16.00
C LEU A 193 -16.99 -20.35 -17.45
N ILE A 194 -15.75 -20.71 -17.65
CA ILE A 194 -15.14 -20.91 -18.97
C ILE A 194 -14.81 -22.41 -19.14
N LYS A 195 -15.02 -22.94 -20.34
CA LYS A 195 -14.63 -24.32 -20.69
C LYS A 195 -13.14 -24.52 -20.43
N GLU A 196 -12.75 -25.70 -19.96
CA GLU A 196 -11.39 -26.13 -19.56
C GLU A 196 -10.87 -25.46 -18.26
N ASP A 197 -11.59 -24.51 -17.67
CA ASP A 197 -11.25 -24.01 -16.35
C ASP A 197 -11.52 -25.07 -15.27
N ALA A 198 -10.70 -25.06 -14.21
CA ALA A 198 -10.93 -25.90 -13.05
C ALA A 198 -12.27 -25.59 -12.39
N PHE A 199 -13.01 -26.63 -12.03
CA PHE A 199 -14.22 -26.48 -11.22
C PHE A 199 -13.88 -25.95 -9.84
N THR A 200 -14.54 -24.87 -9.41
CA THR A 200 -14.47 -24.39 -8.02
C THR A 200 -15.81 -23.79 -7.61
N VAL A 201 -16.26 -24.09 -6.39
CA VAL A 201 -17.50 -23.55 -5.84
C VAL A 201 -17.45 -22.02 -5.77
N ASN A 202 -16.29 -21.45 -5.47
CA ASN A 202 -16.09 -20.01 -5.46
C ASN A 202 -16.40 -19.35 -6.82
N LYS A 203 -15.98 -19.96 -7.95
CA LYS A 203 -16.34 -19.46 -9.29
C LYS A 203 -17.85 -19.56 -9.58
N LEU A 204 -18.52 -20.59 -9.05
CA LEU A 204 -19.98 -20.70 -9.16
C LEU A 204 -20.64 -19.54 -8.43
N ASP A 205 -20.22 -19.24 -7.22
CA ASP A 205 -20.76 -18.12 -6.44
C ASP A 205 -20.43 -16.76 -7.06
N GLU A 206 -19.23 -16.59 -7.61
CA GLU A 206 -18.86 -15.39 -8.36
C GLU A 206 -19.76 -15.20 -9.60
N GLU A 207 -20.06 -16.27 -10.37
CA GLU A 207 -20.96 -16.19 -11.53
C GLU A 207 -22.42 -15.94 -11.11
N ARG A 208 -22.87 -16.57 -10.03
CA ARG A 208 -24.19 -16.28 -9.42
C ARG A 208 -24.30 -14.80 -9.07
N ASN A 209 -23.32 -14.26 -8.40
CA ASN A 209 -23.28 -12.84 -8.02
C ASN A 209 -23.20 -11.91 -9.24
N ARG A 210 -22.46 -12.30 -10.29
CA ARG A 210 -22.42 -11.57 -11.56
C ARG A 210 -23.80 -11.48 -12.22
N LEU A 211 -24.55 -12.59 -12.24
CA LEU A 211 -25.91 -12.61 -12.79
C LEU A 211 -26.89 -11.78 -11.95
N VAL A 212 -26.81 -11.89 -10.64
CA VAL A 212 -27.61 -11.06 -9.72
C VAL A 212 -27.31 -9.58 -9.94
N GLU A 213 -26.04 -9.21 -10.03
CA GLU A 213 -25.64 -7.83 -10.33
C GLU A 213 -26.13 -7.38 -11.71
N LEU A 214 -26.06 -8.25 -12.73
CA LEU A 214 -26.58 -7.99 -14.07
C LEU A 214 -28.06 -7.65 -14.03
N PHE A 215 -28.86 -8.48 -13.38
CA PHE A 215 -30.31 -8.27 -13.29
C PHE A 215 -30.64 -7.04 -12.43
N ARG A 216 -30.03 -6.86 -11.28
CA ARG A 216 -30.25 -5.69 -10.43
C ARG A 216 -29.79 -4.38 -11.09
N ASN A 217 -28.85 -4.42 -12.00
CA ASN A 217 -28.47 -3.26 -12.82
C ASN A 217 -29.47 -2.94 -13.94
N ASN A 218 -30.36 -3.89 -14.24
CA ASN A 218 -31.40 -3.78 -15.25
C ASN A 218 -32.81 -3.77 -14.64
N GLY A 219 -33.00 -3.23 -13.45
CA GLY A 219 -34.27 -2.94 -12.84
C GLY A 219 -34.78 -3.98 -11.83
N TYR A 220 -34.25 -5.18 -11.77
CA TYR A 220 -34.75 -6.25 -10.90
C TYR A 220 -34.26 -6.05 -9.44
N TYR A 221 -34.87 -5.11 -8.73
CA TYR A 221 -34.40 -4.72 -7.38
C TYR A 221 -34.39 -5.88 -6.38
N PHE A 222 -35.48 -6.70 -6.37
CA PHE A 222 -35.64 -7.82 -5.42
C PHE A 222 -34.95 -9.12 -5.88
N TYR A 223 -34.24 -9.13 -7.01
CA TYR A 223 -33.54 -10.33 -7.45
C TYR A 223 -32.44 -10.72 -6.46
N ARG A 224 -32.40 -11.99 -6.05
CA ARG A 224 -31.48 -12.50 -5.00
C ARG A 224 -30.63 -13.68 -5.48
N PRO A 225 -29.46 -13.92 -4.85
CA PRO A 225 -28.59 -15.04 -5.20
C PRO A 225 -29.25 -16.41 -5.06
N ASP A 226 -30.16 -16.57 -4.09
CA ASP A 226 -30.89 -17.82 -3.84
C ASP A 226 -31.86 -18.21 -4.93
N PHE A 227 -32.15 -17.32 -5.89
CA PHE A 227 -32.96 -17.61 -7.08
C PHE A 227 -32.24 -18.43 -8.15
N ILE A 228 -30.89 -18.51 -8.05
CA ILE A 228 -30.05 -19.26 -8.99
C ILE A 228 -29.45 -20.47 -8.29
N THR A 229 -29.54 -21.63 -8.93
CA THR A 229 -28.92 -22.88 -8.49
C THR A 229 -28.04 -23.45 -9.60
N PHE A 230 -27.17 -24.40 -9.25
CA PHE A 230 -26.28 -25.10 -10.18
C PHE A 230 -26.59 -26.59 -10.16
N MET A 231 -26.62 -27.20 -11.34
CA MET A 231 -26.69 -28.63 -11.52
C MET A 231 -25.42 -29.08 -12.25
N ALA A 232 -24.67 -29.95 -11.62
CA ALA A 232 -23.39 -30.46 -12.13
C ALA A 232 -23.53 -31.95 -12.50
N ASP A 233 -23.18 -32.31 -13.72
CA ASP A 233 -23.10 -33.69 -14.20
C ASP A 233 -21.65 -34.06 -14.46
N THR A 234 -21.18 -35.10 -13.77
CA THR A 234 -19.79 -35.61 -13.84
C THR A 234 -19.68 -36.99 -14.50
N LEU A 235 -20.82 -37.51 -14.99
CA LEU A 235 -20.90 -38.89 -15.50
C LEU A 235 -20.57 -39.00 -17.00
N ILE A 236 -20.81 -37.94 -17.76
CA ILE A 236 -20.67 -37.94 -19.23
C ILE A 236 -19.20 -38.11 -19.65
N ARG A 237 -18.28 -37.41 -18.99
CA ARG A 237 -16.85 -37.45 -19.32
C ARG A 237 -16.02 -37.48 -18.04
N PRO A 238 -15.21 -38.51 -17.79
CA PRO A 238 -14.34 -38.55 -16.62
C PRO A 238 -13.40 -37.35 -16.52
N GLY A 239 -13.30 -36.73 -15.33
CA GLY A 239 -12.48 -35.56 -15.08
C GLY A 239 -13.11 -34.23 -15.54
N TYR A 240 -14.34 -34.26 -16.06
CA TYR A 240 -15.06 -33.06 -16.54
C TYR A 240 -16.42 -32.92 -15.91
N VAL A 241 -16.92 -31.67 -15.87
CA VAL A 241 -18.23 -31.31 -15.33
C VAL A 241 -19.03 -30.58 -16.41
N ASN A 242 -20.23 -31.10 -16.73
CA ASN A 242 -21.24 -30.38 -17.49
C ASN A 242 -22.11 -29.60 -16.49
N LEU A 243 -22.10 -28.27 -16.59
CA LEU A 243 -22.75 -27.39 -15.63
C LEU A 243 -23.98 -26.72 -16.23
N ARG A 244 -25.11 -26.80 -15.51
CA ARG A 244 -26.33 -26.02 -15.82
C ARG A 244 -26.51 -24.97 -14.74
N VAL A 245 -26.59 -23.70 -15.14
CA VAL A 245 -27.00 -22.56 -14.30
C VAL A 245 -28.52 -22.42 -14.44
N VAL A 246 -29.23 -22.69 -13.37
CA VAL A 246 -30.68 -22.83 -13.42
C VAL A 246 -31.33 -21.75 -12.56
N GLN A 247 -32.32 -21.02 -13.15
CA GLN A 247 -33.24 -20.19 -12.39
C GLN A 247 -34.28 -21.08 -11.74
N LYS A 248 -34.55 -20.90 -10.44
CA LYS A 248 -35.55 -21.67 -9.71
C LYS A 248 -36.96 -21.27 -10.16
N HIS A 249 -37.90 -22.22 -10.07
CA HIS A 249 -39.33 -21.98 -10.48
C HIS A 249 -40.13 -21.21 -9.43
N ASN A 250 -39.82 -21.34 -8.14
CA ASN A 250 -40.56 -20.74 -7.04
C ASN A 250 -40.02 -19.37 -6.63
N ILE A 251 -39.93 -18.45 -7.58
CA ILE A 251 -39.49 -17.08 -7.32
C ILE A 251 -40.72 -16.20 -7.10
N PRO A 252 -40.76 -15.36 -6.04
CA PRO A 252 -41.84 -14.39 -5.88
C PRO A 252 -41.92 -13.46 -7.09
N GLU A 253 -43.14 -13.09 -7.51
CA GLU A 253 -43.35 -12.22 -8.68
C GLU A 253 -42.56 -10.90 -8.59
N GLU A 254 -42.46 -10.34 -7.38
CA GLU A 254 -41.66 -9.13 -7.12
C GLU A 254 -40.16 -9.29 -7.50
N GLY A 255 -39.62 -10.49 -7.37
CA GLY A 255 -38.22 -10.81 -7.75
C GLY A 255 -37.99 -10.76 -9.25
N LEU A 256 -39.02 -10.99 -10.07
CA LEU A 256 -38.95 -11.01 -11.53
C LEU A 256 -39.44 -9.70 -12.17
N ARG A 257 -39.91 -8.74 -11.35
CA ARG A 257 -40.44 -7.45 -11.79
C ARG A 257 -39.31 -6.40 -11.88
N THR A 258 -39.40 -5.53 -12.90
CA THR A 258 -38.46 -4.41 -13.06
C THR A 258 -39.01 -3.13 -12.44
N TYR A 259 -38.19 -2.39 -11.70
CA TYR A 259 -38.59 -1.20 -10.93
C TYR A 259 -37.94 0.07 -11.46
N TYR A 260 -38.63 1.20 -11.26
CA TYR A 260 -38.19 2.56 -11.60
C TYR A 260 -38.08 3.43 -10.33
N ILE A 261 -37.22 4.41 -10.36
CA ILE A 261 -37.00 5.32 -9.23
C ILE A 261 -38.15 6.32 -9.10
N GLY A 262 -38.72 6.42 -7.92
CA GLY A 262 -39.75 7.38 -7.54
C GLY A 262 -39.19 8.67 -6.94
N LYS A 263 -39.76 9.10 -5.80
CA LYS A 263 -39.28 10.24 -5.02
C LYS A 263 -38.01 9.86 -4.23
N THR A 264 -37.16 10.82 -4.03
CA THR A 264 -35.94 10.67 -3.16
C THR A 264 -36.05 11.62 -1.99
N SER A 265 -35.95 11.12 -0.77
CA SER A 265 -35.89 11.91 0.45
C SER A 265 -34.56 11.63 1.19
N ILE A 266 -33.96 12.63 1.78
CA ILE A 266 -32.81 12.48 2.64
C ILE A 266 -33.09 13.05 4.02
N ASN A 267 -32.96 12.24 5.05
CA ASN A 267 -33.10 12.61 6.46
C ASN A 267 -31.71 12.92 7.01
N LEU A 268 -31.42 14.15 7.31
CA LEU A 268 -30.18 14.64 7.88
C LEU A 268 -30.29 14.66 9.40
N VAL A 269 -29.78 13.65 10.05
CA VAL A 269 -29.73 13.54 11.51
C VAL A 269 -28.48 14.27 12.01
N GLY A 270 -28.61 15.09 13.07
CA GLY A 270 -27.49 15.79 13.66
C GLY A 270 -26.45 14.84 14.28
N HIS A 271 -25.26 15.35 14.58
CA HIS A 271 -24.17 14.53 15.12
C HIS A 271 -24.44 13.97 16.54
N ASN A 272 -25.31 14.63 17.32
CA ASN A 272 -25.78 14.13 18.62
C ASN A 272 -27.11 13.35 18.53
N GLY A 273 -27.56 13.02 17.31
CA GLY A 273 -28.82 12.31 17.10
C GLY A 273 -30.06 13.19 16.96
N GLU A 274 -29.91 14.52 16.79
CA GLU A 274 -31.03 15.42 16.58
C GLU A 274 -31.83 15.01 15.34
N GLN A 275 -33.11 14.73 15.54
CA GLN A 275 -34.00 14.29 14.46
C GLN A 275 -34.43 15.45 13.57
N PRO A 276 -34.69 15.21 12.29
CA PRO A 276 -35.23 16.23 11.38
C PRO A 276 -36.55 16.81 11.88
N ASN A 277 -36.66 18.15 11.91
CA ASN A 277 -37.85 18.89 12.33
C ASN A 277 -38.35 19.88 11.26
N ASP A 278 -37.62 20.04 10.17
CA ASP A 278 -37.96 20.92 9.04
C ASP A 278 -37.59 20.26 7.71
N SER A 279 -38.13 20.74 6.59
CA SER A 279 -37.89 20.15 5.28
C SER A 279 -37.75 21.20 4.16
N LEU A 280 -36.93 20.87 3.17
CA LEU A 280 -36.81 21.58 1.90
C LEU A 280 -37.20 20.67 0.76
N ASN A 281 -38.22 21.07 -0.02
CA ASN A 281 -38.75 20.28 -1.13
C ASN A 281 -38.30 20.86 -2.48
N PHE A 282 -37.71 19.98 -3.32
CA PHE A 282 -37.24 20.30 -4.67
C PHE A 282 -37.86 19.26 -5.65
N HIS A 283 -38.98 19.54 -6.24
CA HIS A 283 -39.71 18.65 -7.16
C HIS A 283 -39.74 17.18 -6.66
N ASN A 284 -38.82 16.32 -7.09
CA ASN A 284 -38.74 14.90 -6.69
C ASN A 284 -37.63 14.60 -5.65
N PHE A 285 -37.08 15.64 -4.99
CA PHE A 285 -36.03 15.51 -4.00
C PHE A 285 -36.33 16.31 -2.74
N THR A 286 -36.45 15.67 -1.60
CA THR A 286 -36.76 16.29 -0.31
C THR A 286 -35.56 16.17 0.63
N ILE A 287 -35.25 17.24 1.35
CA ILE A 287 -34.21 17.24 2.41
C ILE A 287 -34.92 17.52 3.72
N ASN A 288 -34.96 16.55 4.62
CA ASN A 288 -35.41 16.71 5.99
C ASN A 288 -34.19 16.97 6.88
N TYR A 289 -34.24 17.97 7.75
CA TYR A 289 -33.08 18.38 8.54
C TYR A 289 -33.49 18.93 9.92
N ALA A 290 -32.55 18.93 10.85
CA ALA A 290 -32.70 19.52 12.17
C ALA A 290 -32.16 20.97 12.18
N GLY A 291 -32.86 21.88 12.89
CA GLY A 291 -32.45 23.26 13.09
C GLY A 291 -32.90 24.23 12.00
N LYS A 292 -32.36 25.43 11.98
CA LYS A 292 -32.82 26.57 11.10
C LYS A 292 -32.42 26.43 9.64
N LYS A 293 -31.40 25.61 9.31
CA LYS A 293 -30.88 25.42 7.94
C LYS A 293 -30.25 24.04 7.83
N PRO A 294 -30.32 23.37 6.65
CA PRO A 294 -29.67 22.09 6.42
C PRO A 294 -28.19 22.17 6.75
N GLY A 295 -27.67 21.19 7.44
CA GLY A 295 -26.23 21.10 7.82
C GLY A 295 -25.29 21.04 6.61
N ILE A 296 -25.80 20.74 5.42
CA ILE A 296 -25.07 20.71 4.13
C ILE A 296 -25.89 21.38 3.04
N ARG A 297 -25.26 22.00 2.06
CA ARG A 297 -25.95 22.71 0.96
C ARG A 297 -26.62 21.73 -0.01
N TYR A 298 -27.83 22.03 -0.47
CA TYR A 298 -28.55 21.22 -1.47
C TYR A 298 -27.70 20.83 -2.67
N GLY A 299 -27.00 21.79 -3.29
CA GLY A 299 -26.19 21.51 -4.47
C GLY A 299 -25.03 20.55 -4.22
N VAL A 300 -24.56 20.37 -2.97
CA VAL A 300 -23.56 19.36 -2.61
C VAL A 300 -24.20 17.97 -2.63
N LEU A 301 -25.34 17.81 -1.97
CA LEU A 301 -26.07 16.55 -1.94
C LEU A 301 -26.54 16.13 -3.35
N ARG A 302 -27.26 17.03 -4.06
CA ARG A 302 -27.85 16.72 -5.35
C ARG A 302 -26.84 16.21 -6.37
N ARG A 303 -25.61 16.71 -6.34
CA ARG A 303 -24.52 16.23 -7.21
C ARG A 303 -24.04 14.81 -6.91
N ARG A 304 -24.37 14.28 -5.74
CA ARG A 304 -23.96 12.92 -5.34
C ARG A 304 -24.95 11.85 -5.73
N PHE A 305 -26.19 12.24 -6.07
CA PHE A 305 -27.20 11.29 -6.53
C PHE A 305 -27.08 11.09 -8.04
N LEU A 306 -26.67 9.88 -8.45
CA LEU A 306 -26.40 9.50 -9.84
C LEU A 306 -27.62 8.94 -10.58
N TYR A 307 -28.80 9.07 -10.00
CA TYR A 307 -30.07 8.67 -10.61
C TYR A 307 -31.12 9.77 -10.47
N LYS A 308 -32.14 9.72 -11.31
CA LYS A 308 -33.29 10.63 -11.32
C LYS A 308 -34.57 9.84 -11.19
N SER A 309 -35.62 10.51 -10.73
CA SER A 309 -36.97 9.96 -10.76
C SER A 309 -37.39 9.60 -12.20
N GLY A 310 -38.02 8.44 -12.37
CA GLY A 310 -38.41 7.87 -13.65
C GLY A 310 -37.34 7.02 -14.33
N GLU A 311 -36.11 7.03 -13.88
CA GLU A 311 -35.04 6.14 -14.40
C GLU A 311 -35.21 4.71 -13.84
N MET A 312 -34.84 3.72 -14.65
CA MET A 312 -34.80 2.32 -14.20
C MET A 312 -33.81 2.16 -13.06
N TYR A 313 -34.17 1.37 -12.05
CA TYR A 313 -33.29 1.03 -10.94
C TYR A 313 -31.98 0.38 -11.43
N SER A 314 -30.88 0.72 -10.82
CA SER A 314 -29.57 0.10 -11.05
C SER A 314 -28.78 0.04 -9.75
N GLN A 315 -28.40 -1.16 -9.34
CA GLN A 315 -27.56 -1.38 -8.15
C GLN A 315 -26.22 -0.67 -8.26
N GLN A 316 -25.65 -0.62 -9.43
CA GLN A 316 -24.38 0.08 -9.67
C GLN A 316 -24.52 1.58 -9.39
N ARG A 317 -25.61 2.22 -9.85
CA ARG A 317 -25.85 3.65 -9.56
C ARG A 317 -26.13 3.89 -8.08
N GLN A 318 -26.82 2.96 -7.41
CA GLN A 318 -27.02 2.99 -5.96
C GLN A 318 -25.66 2.96 -5.24
N ASN A 319 -24.83 1.98 -5.54
CA ASN A 319 -23.52 1.82 -4.91
C ASN A 319 -22.63 3.05 -5.14
N TYR A 320 -22.62 3.61 -6.36
CA TYR A 320 -21.87 4.83 -6.64
C TYR A 320 -22.43 6.05 -5.89
N THR A 321 -23.75 6.18 -5.76
CA THR A 321 -24.38 7.25 -4.97
C THR A 321 -24.00 7.13 -3.50
N GLN A 322 -24.07 5.94 -2.93
CA GLN A 322 -23.67 5.67 -1.55
C GLN A 322 -22.17 5.98 -1.32
N GLN A 323 -21.32 5.50 -2.23
CA GLN A 323 -19.89 5.84 -2.19
C GLN A 323 -19.64 7.34 -2.34
N ALA A 324 -20.36 8.02 -3.22
CA ALA A 324 -20.21 9.46 -3.43
C ALA A 324 -20.63 10.27 -2.19
N LEU A 325 -21.65 9.85 -1.45
CA LEU A 325 -22.04 10.44 -0.18
C LEU A 325 -21.00 10.14 0.91
N SER A 326 -20.54 8.90 1.02
CA SER A 326 -19.50 8.51 2.00
C SER A 326 -18.18 9.26 1.78
N ARG A 327 -17.79 9.49 0.52
CA ARG A 327 -16.58 10.27 0.18
C ARG A 327 -16.63 11.74 0.58
N LEU A 328 -17.79 12.29 0.91
CA LEU A 328 -17.87 13.63 1.48
C LEU A 328 -17.16 13.71 2.84
N GLY A 329 -17.03 12.57 3.56
CA GLY A 329 -16.40 12.49 4.88
C GLY A 329 -17.15 13.30 5.94
N VAL A 330 -18.42 13.67 5.69
CA VAL A 330 -19.24 14.47 6.59
C VAL A 330 -20.27 13.65 7.35
N PHE A 331 -20.55 12.44 6.88
CA PHE A 331 -21.51 11.54 7.47
C PHE A 331 -20.81 10.36 8.16
N LYS A 332 -21.23 10.05 9.37
CA LYS A 332 -20.82 8.86 10.13
C LYS A 332 -21.33 7.59 9.46
N TYR A 333 -22.59 7.64 9.00
CA TYR A 333 -23.21 6.60 8.17
C TYR A 333 -24.23 7.23 7.24
N ASN A 334 -24.55 6.52 6.15
CA ASN A 334 -25.66 6.78 5.26
C ASN A 334 -26.31 5.45 4.88
N ASP A 335 -27.58 5.32 5.14
CA ASP A 335 -28.37 4.14 4.89
C ASP A 335 -29.46 4.43 3.85
N PHE A 336 -29.63 3.50 2.90
CA PHE A 336 -30.53 3.64 1.76
C PHE A 336 -31.69 2.66 1.89
N ASN A 337 -32.89 3.16 2.13
CA ASN A 337 -34.11 2.40 2.15
C ASN A 337 -34.89 2.63 0.87
N TYR A 338 -35.24 1.54 0.18
CA TYR A 338 -36.06 1.52 -1.03
C TYR A 338 -37.41 0.93 -0.71
N THR A 339 -38.47 1.73 -0.83
CA THR A 339 -39.85 1.31 -0.52
C THR A 339 -40.64 1.22 -1.81
N PRO A 340 -41.15 0.02 -2.18
CA PRO A 340 -42.04 -0.12 -3.34
C PRO A 340 -43.37 0.55 -3.09
N ARG A 341 -43.87 1.26 -4.09
CA ARG A 341 -45.24 1.79 -4.04
C ARG A 341 -46.24 0.66 -4.33
N PRO A 342 -47.29 0.50 -3.50
CA PRO A 342 -48.32 -0.50 -3.75
C PRO A 342 -48.94 -0.37 -5.16
N GLY A 343 -49.01 -1.49 -5.88
CA GLY A 343 -49.60 -1.55 -7.23
C GLY A 343 -48.82 -0.83 -8.34
N ARG A 344 -47.59 -0.40 -8.09
CA ARG A 344 -46.74 0.29 -9.10
C ARG A 344 -45.35 -0.24 -9.11
N ASP A 345 -44.69 -0.23 -10.27
CA ASP A 345 -43.29 -0.62 -10.45
C ASP A 345 -42.35 0.56 -10.08
N THR A 346 -42.56 1.17 -8.93
CA THR A 346 -41.86 2.38 -8.51
C THR A 346 -41.27 2.21 -7.11
N LEU A 347 -40.01 2.55 -6.93
CA LEU A 347 -39.29 2.55 -5.66
C LEU A 347 -39.06 3.98 -5.18
N ASP A 348 -39.62 4.35 -4.04
CA ASP A 348 -39.26 5.56 -3.34
C ASP A 348 -38.00 5.32 -2.50
N ILE A 349 -37.11 6.30 -2.49
CA ILE A 349 -35.83 6.21 -1.82
C ILE A 349 -35.79 7.12 -0.60
N THR A 350 -35.50 6.56 0.55
CA THR A 350 -35.23 7.30 1.78
C THR A 350 -33.80 7.06 2.21
N VAL A 351 -33.03 8.12 2.28
CA VAL A 351 -31.64 8.06 2.75
C VAL A 351 -31.57 8.64 4.16
N ASN A 352 -31.17 7.84 5.13
CA ASN A 352 -30.91 8.30 6.49
C ASN A 352 -29.40 8.55 6.63
N ALA A 353 -29.01 9.81 6.83
CA ALA A 353 -27.62 10.22 6.94
C ALA A 353 -27.39 10.97 8.25
N MET A 354 -26.51 10.44 9.10
CA MET A 354 -26.12 11.07 10.35
C MET A 354 -24.78 11.79 10.17
N PHE A 355 -24.74 13.05 10.58
CA PHE A 355 -23.48 13.79 10.56
C PHE A 355 -22.45 13.17 11.51
N ASP A 356 -21.21 13.18 11.10
CA ASP A 356 -20.06 12.85 11.93
C ASP A 356 -19.63 14.06 12.76
N LEU A 357 -18.74 13.85 13.73
CA LEU A 357 -18.13 14.93 14.49
C LEU A 357 -17.48 15.95 13.56
N PRO A 358 -17.68 17.26 13.79
CA PRO A 358 -17.21 18.29 12.88
C PRO A 358 -15.69 18.47 12.88
N TYR A 359 -15.01 18.03 13.92
CA TYR A 359 -13.56 18.10 14.05
C TYR A 359 -12.98 16.69 14.20
N ASP A 360 -11.80 16.51 13.64
CA ASP A 360 -10.97 15.32 13.77
C ASP A 360 -9.53 15.78 14.05
N SER A 361 -8.87 15.12 14.99
CA SER A 361 -7.49 15.45 15.37
C SER A 361 -6.66 14.18 15.45
N GLU A 362 -5.45 14.23 14.92
CA GLU A 362 -4.49 13.14 14.89
C GLU A 362 -3.12 13.65 15.35
N LEU A 363 -2.51 12.94 16.27
CA LEU A 363 -1.13 13.16 16.71
C LEU A 363 -0.31 11.93 16.31
N GLU A 364 0.64 12.13 15.42
CA GLU A 364 1.62 11.12 15.01
C GLU A 364 2.95 11.43 15.70
N LEU A 365 3.52 10.44 16.37
CA LEU A 365 4.88 10.49 16.91
C LEU A 365 5.73 9.49 16.15
N ASN A 366 6.86 9.92 15.64
CA ASN A 366 7.76 9.05 14.89
C ASN A 366 9.22 9.22 15.32
N VAL A 367 10.04 8.26 14.93
CA VAL A 367 11.49 8.35 14.99
C VAL A 367 12.02 8.07 13.60
N THR A 368 12.77 9.01 13.05
CA THR A 368 13.32 8.90 11.71
C THR A 368 14.80 8.60 11.78
N THR A 369 15.24 7.61 11.02
CA THR A 369 16.67 7.34 10.80
C THR A 369 16.96 7.48 9.32
N LYS A 370 17.88 8.37 8.95
CA LYS A 370 18.27 8.64 7.56
C LYS A 370 19.55 7.87 7.20
N SER A 371 19.75 7.59 5.92
CA SER A 371 20.98 7.00 5.38
C SER A 371 22.21 7.86 5.64
N THR A 372 22.03 9.15 5.87
CA THR A 372 23.06 10.12 6.31
C THR A 372 23.48 9.95 7.77
N LYS A 373 23.05 8.87 8.44
CA LYS A 373 23.32 8.59 9.86
C LYS A 373 22.75 9.65 10.82
N GLN A 374 21.71 10.34 10.41
CA GLN A 374 20.93 11.23 11.25
C GLN A 374 19.75 10.47 11.79
N THR A 375 19.51 10.56 13.09
CA THR A 375 18.37 9.92 13.78
C THR A 375 17.74 10.92 14.72
N GLY A 376 16.42 10.90 14.83
CA GLY A 376 15.75 11.75 15.79
C GLY A 376 14.23 11.60 15.82
N PRO A 377 13.60 12.12 16.87
CA PRO A 377 12.14 12.13 17.01
C PRO A 377 11.51 13.18 16.11
N GLY A 378 10.29 12.87 15.69
CA GLY A 378 9.40 13.79 15.02
C GLY A 378 8.00 13.71 15.57
N ALA A 379 7.25 14.80 15.44
CA ALA A 379 5.85 14.89 15.77
C ALA A 379 5.09 15.59 14.66
N LYS A 380 3.90 15.10 14.34
CA LYS A 380 3.00 15.69 13.37
C LYS A 380 1.60 15.76 13.98
N PHE A 381 1.04 16.95 14.02
CA PHE A 381 -0.31 17.18 14.50
C PHE A 381 -1.19 17.63 13.34
N ASN A 382 -2.28 16.90 13.11
CA ASN A 382 -3.29 17.21 12.11
C ASN A 382 -4.60 17.61 12.82
N LEU A 383 -5.17 18.73 12.44
CA LEU A 383 -6.51 19.15 12.87
C LEU A 383 -7.36 19.38 11.62
N SER A 384 -8.44 18.63 11.50
CA SER A 384 -9.35 18.67 10.36
C SER A 384 -10.74 19.16 10.77
N LYS A 385 -11.25 20.19 10.12
CA LYS A 385 -12.64 20.64 10.21
C LYS A 385 -13.42 20.10 9.02
N LYS A 386 -14.28 19.12 9.25
CA LYS A 386 -15.16 18.53 8.22
C LYS A 386 -16.27 19.50 7.84
N ASN A 387 -16.77 19.38 6.62
CA ASN A 387 -17.92 20.13 6.10
C ASN A 387 -17.80 21.67 6.24
N PHE A 388 -16.61 22.19 5.96
CA PHE A 388 -16.33 23.61 6.06
C PHE A 388 -17.34 24.44 5.28
N LYS A 389 -17.96 25.43 5.93
CA LYS A 389 -19.04 26.29 5.39
C LYS A 389 -20.19 25.52 4.73
N ARG A 390 -20.49 24.29 5.16
CA ARG A 390 -21.53 23.38 4.61
C ARG A 390 -21.32 23.02 3.13
N MET A 391 -20.07 23.07 2.64
CA MET A 391 -19.71 22.82 1.25
C MET A 391 -19.29 21.36 0.99
N GLY A 392 -19.30 20.50 2.03
CA GLY A 392 -18.72 19.16 1.95
C GLY A 392 -17.19 19.16 1.76
N ALA A 393 -16.55 20.28 2.05
CA ALA A 393 -15.10 20.44 2.00
C ALA A 393 -14.49 20.23 3.38
N SER A 394 -13.22 19.82 3.47
CA SER A 394 -12.46 19.77 4.72
C SER A 394 -11.38 20.87 4.74
N LEU A 395 -11.27 21.54 5.87
CA LEU A 395 -10.18 22.47 6.16
C LEU A 395 -9.21 21.79 7.13
N ASN A 396 -7.97 21.57 6.72
CA ASN A 396 -6.98 20.83 7.48
C ASN A 396 -5.81 21.74 7.83
N LEU A 397 -5.44 21.75 9.12
CA LEU A 397 -4.22 22.35 9.65
C LEU A 397 -3.25 21.23 10.00
N GLU A 398 -2.07 21.26 9.42
CA GLU A 398 -0.97 20.36 9.71
C GLU A 398 0.16 21.15 10.36
N LEU A 399 0.64 20.67 11.50
CA LEU A 399 1.84 21.17 12.16
C LEU A 399 2.82 20.00 12.27
N LYS A 400 4.07 20.21 11.85
CA LYS A 400 5.13 19.21 11.96
C LYS A 400 6.36 19.79 12.64
N GLY A 401 7.04 18.95 13.39
CA GLY A 401 8.32 19.27 13.99
C GLY A 401 9.19 18.03 14.07
N SER A 402 10.47 18.15 13.76
CA SER A 402 11.45 17.09 13.97
C SER A 402 12.75 17.65 14.50
N TYR A 403 13.45 16.79 15.23
CA TYR A 403 14.77 17.08 15.74
C TYR A 403 15.67 15.88 15.47
N GLU A 404 16.77 16.08 14.79
CA GLU A 404 17.67 15.01 14.36
C GLU A 404 19.09 15.29 14.85
N TRP A 405 19.78 14.25 15.32
CA TRP A 405 21.19 14.27 15.69
C TRP A 405 21.96 13.25 14.87
N GLN A 406 23.24 13.48 14.70
CA GLN A 406 24.12 12.55 14.01
C GLN A 406 24.59 11.45 14.95
N THR A 407 24.49 10.20 14.53
CA THR A 407 24.77 9.00 15.36
C THR A 407 26.18 8.43 15.17
N SER A 408 27.00 8.95 14.23
CA SER A 408 28.37 8.49 14.05
C SER A 408 29.40 9.57 14.38
N SER A 409 30.45 9.21 15.12
CA SER A 409 31.66 10.01 15.27
C SER A 409 32.38 10.09 13.91
N THR A 410 32.53 11.28 13.38
CA THR A 410 33.48 11.54 12.30
C THR A 410 34.86 11.67 12.87
N VAL A 411 35.84 11.30 12.05
CA VAL A 411 37.27 11.35 12.29
C VAL A 411 37.71 12.65 12.99
N ASP A 412 38.64 12.53 13.94
CA ASP A 412 39.34 13.58 14.68
C ASP A 412 38.55 14.38 15.74
N GLY A 413 38.46 13.80 16.93
CA GLY A 413 38.55 14.53 18.21
C GLY A 413 37.45 15.54 18.59
N GLU A 414 36.59 15.97 17.70
CA GLU A 414 35.49 16.86 17.99
C GLU A 414 34.19 16.12 18.06
N SER A 415 33.57 16.09 19.23
CA SER A 415 32.21 15.66 19.46
C SER A 415 31.20 16.63 18.78
N SER A 416 31.06 16.52 17.47
CA SER A 416 30.15 17.36 16.73
C SER A 416 28.77 16.70 16.62
N VAL A 417 27.96 16.85 17.65
CA VAL A 417 26.55 16.57 17.58
C VAL A 417 25.94 17.57 16.60
N MET A 418 25.78 17.16 15.33
CA MET A 418 25.07 17.96 14.33
C MET A 418 23.57 17.84 14.59
N ASN A 419 23.05 18.83 15.28
CA ASN A 419 21.62 18.94 15.54
C ASN A 419 20.96 19.65 14.37
N SER A 420 19.94 19.04 13.79
CA SER A 420 19.06 19.63 12.80
C SER A 420 17.65 19.67 13.33
N HIS A 421 16.93 20.73 13.12
CA HIS A 421 15.51 20.78 13.42
C HIS A 421 14.71 21.31 12.23
N GLU A 422 13.53 20.78 12.08
CA GLU A 422 12.58 21.16 11.06
C GLU A 422 11.24 21.50 11.70
N LEU A 423 10.69 22.65 11.36
CA LEU A 423 9.36 23.10 11.79
C LEU A 423 8.55 23.42 10.55
N GLY A 424 7.31 22.95 10.49
CA GLY A 424 6.44 23.21 9.36
C GLY A 424 4.99 23.40 9.78
N ALA A 425 4.29 24.25 9.04
CA ALA A 425 2.87 24.47 9.15
C ALA A 425 2.25 24.49 7.74
N ALA A 426 1.12 23.81 7.58
CA ALA A 426 0.37 23.85 6.33
C ALA A 426 -1.14 23.94 6.62
N LEU A 427 -1.83 24.77 5.81
CA LEU A 427 -3.28 24.87 5.81
C LEU A 427 -3.79 24.44 4.43
N SER A 428 -4.70 23.46 4.39
CA SER A 428 -5.26 22.96 3.15
C SER A 428 -6.78 22.90 3.19
N LEU A 429 -7.40 23.29 2.07
CA LEU A 429 -8.83 23.23 1.83
C LEU A 429 -9.10 22.20 0.72
N ASN A 430 -9.70 21.08 1.08
CA ASN A 430 -9.97 19.97 0.19
C ASN A 430 -11.45 19.88 -0.18
N PHE A 431 -11.74 19.91 -1.47
CA PHE A 431 -13.08 19.65 -2.01
C PHE A 431 -13.10 18.26 -2.64
N PRO A 432 -14.01 17.35 -2.26
CA PRO A 432 -14.15 16.04 -2.89
C PRO A 432 -14.88 16.14 -4.26
N ARG A 433 -14.49 17.10 -5.07
CA ARG A 433 -14.99 17.37 -6.43
C ARG A 433 -14.07 18.34 -7.15
N LEU A 434 -14.22 18.49 -8.45
CA LEU A 434 -13.57 19.58 -9.19
C LEU A 434 -14.26 20.93 -8.91
N VAL A 435 -13.47 21.93 -8.53
CA VAL A 435 -13.86 23.31 -8.33
C VAL A 435 -13.07 24.18 -9.29
N LEU A 436 -13.57 24.34 -10.51
CA LEU A 436 -12.91 25.12 -11.56
C LEU A 436 -13.46 26.55 -11.57
N PRO A 437 -12.59 27.59 -11.69
CA PRO A 437 -13.04 28.95 -11.92
C PRO A 437 -13.85 29.00 -13.22
N TRP A 438 -14.93 29.76 -13.23
CA TRP A 438 -15.83 30.00 -14.38
C TRP A 438 -16.59 28.78 -14.94
N ILE A 439 -16.30 27.55 -14.51
CA ILE A 439 -17.04 26.35 -14.93
C ILE A 439 -18.00 25.92 -13.81
N ARG A 440 -19.30 26.16 -14.00
CA ARG A 440 -20.34 25.62 -13.12
C ARG A 440 -20.64 24.17 -13.47
N ASN A 441 -19.84 23.24 -12.99
CA ASN A 441 -20.16 21.81 -13.09
C ASN A 441 -21.39 21.49 -12.24
N ARG A 442 -22.55 21.27 -12.88
CA ARG A 442 -23.80 20.91 -12.20
C ARG A 442 -23.80 19.48 -11.66
N VAL A 443 -23.03 18.59 -12.29
CA VAL A 443 -22.88 17.18 -11.89
C VAL A 443 -21.40 16.84 -11.94
N ASP A 444 -20.90 16.03 -11.00
CA ASP A 444 -19.56 15.48 -11.11
C ASP A 444 -19.52 14.54 -12.32
N PRO A 445 -18.76 14.84 -13.39
CA PRO A 445 -18.77 14.04 -14.61
C PRO A 445 -18.11 12.68 -14.42
N PHE A 446 -17.40 12.47 -13.32
CA PHE A 446 -16.60 11.27 -13.10
C PHE A 446 -17.26 10.32 -12.11
N ARG A 447 -17.36 9.05 -12.48
CA ARG A 447 -17.80 7.94 -11.60
C ARG A 447 -16.77 7.66 -10.49
N PHE A 448 -15.51 8.00 -10.75
CA PHE A 448 -14.39 7.79 -9.85
C PHE A 448 -14.05 9.09 -9.11
N PRO A 449 -13.22 9.02 -8.05
CA PRO A 449 -12.90 10.18 -7.23
C PRO A 449 -12.37 11.35 -8.05
N SER A 450 -12.91 12.54 -7.76
CA SER A 450 -12.37 13.81 -8.21
C SER A 450 -12.18 14.72 -7.00
N GLU A 451 -11.11 15.49 -6.99
CA GLU A 451 -10.70 16.28 -5.84
C GLU A 451 -10.06 17.60 -6.30
N THR A 452 -10.28 18.66 -5.50
CA THR A 452 -9.55 19.91 -5.63
C THR A 452 -8.92 20.23 -4.28
N ASN A 453 -7.64 20.48 -4.28
CA ASN A 453 -6.87 20.85 -3.10
C ASN A 453 -6.29 22.26 -3.29
N PHE A 454 -6.51 23.11 -2.28
CA PHE A 454 -5.84 24.40 -2.11
C PHE A 454 -4.98 24.29 -0.87
N LYS A 455 -3.68 24.47 -0.99
CA LYS A 455 -2.73 24.34 0.12
C LYS A 455 -1.82 25.55 0.17
N ILE A 456 -1.58 26.07 1.36
CA ILE A 456 -0.51 27.01 1.68
C ILE A 456 0.36 26.38 2.78
N TYR A 457 1.65 26.63 2.74
CA TYR A 457 2.58 26.05 3.71
C TYR A 457 3.74 26.99 3.99
N ALA A 458 4.32 26.82 5.17
CA ALA A 458 5.61 27.39 5.55
C ALA A 458 6.41 26.34 6.31
N GLU A 459 7.69 26.25 6.00
CA GLU A 459 8.60 25.26 6.57
C GLU A 459 9.96 25.90 6.82
N GLN A 460 10.51 25.70 7.99
CA GLN A 460 11.85 26.13 8.36
C GLN A 460 12.69 24.91 8.62
N VAL A 461 13.82 24.84 7.93
CA VAL A 461 14.87 23.83 8.15
C VAL A 461 16.09 24.55 8.72
N ASN A 462 16.50 24.16 9.92
CA ASN A 462 17.74 24.63 10.51
C ASN A 462 18.73 23.48 10.57
N ARG A 463 19.82 23.59 9.83
CA ARG A 463 20.97 22.70 9.92
C ARG A 463 22.06 23.41 10.69
N ALA A 464 22.13 23.15 12.00
CA ALA A 464 23.12 23.75 12.86
C ALA A 464 24.53 23.58 12.26
N ARG A 465 25.36 24.61 12.27
CA ARG A 465 26.68 24.74 11.65
C ARG A 465 26.73 24.96 10.14
N TYR A 466 25.62 24.90 9.42
CA TYR A 466 25.58 25.14 7.97
C TYR A 466 24.70 26.31 7.61
N PHE A 467 23.39 26.12 7.66
CA PHE A 467 22.44 27.12 7.21
C PHE A 467 21.08 27.01 7.89
N LYS A 468 20.31 28.08 7.80
CA LYS A 468 18.91 28.15 8.13
C LYS A 468 18.15 28.57 6.88
N MET A 469 17.22 27.74 6.44
CA MET A 469 16.40 27.97 5.25
C MET A 469 14.93 28.06 5.66
N LEU A 470 14.21 29.01 5.09
CA LEU A 470 12.77 29.14 5.15
C LEU A 470 12.19 28.86 3.77
N SER A 471 11.20 27.98 3.71
CA SER A 471 10.45 27.66 2.51
C SER A 471 8.99 27.99 2.77
N PHE A 472 8.33 28.70 1.87
CA PHE A 472 6.89 28.92 1.92
C PHE A 472 6.28 28.89 0.54
N GLY A 473 5.00 28.56 0.46
CA GLY A 473 4.39 28.42 -0.83
C GLY A 473 2.91 28.15 -0.80
N GLY A 474 2.37 27.98 -2.00
CA GLY A 474 0.97 27.66 -2.21
C GLY A 474 0.76 26.79 -3.43
N THR A 475 -0.23 25.90 -3.35
CA THR A 475 -0.53 24.94 -4.41
C THR A 475 -2.03 24.88 -4.66
N VAL A 476 -2.41 24.83 -5.92
CA VAL A 476 -3.77 24.49 -6.37
C VAL A 476 -3.65 23.24 -7.21
N SER A 477 -4.31 22.16 -6.83
CA SER A 477 -4.28 20.91 -7.59
C SER A 477 -5.67 20.33 -7.82
N TYR A 478 -5.85 19.75 -8.98
CA TYR A 478 -7.05 19.05 -9.44
C TYR A 478 -6.69 17.61 -9.75
N SER A 479 -7.32 16.67 -9.06
CA SER A 479 -7.17 15.24 -9.34
C SER A 479 -8.51 14.68 -9.80
N PHE A 480 -8.52 13.89 -10.88
CA PHE A 480 -9.73 13.24 -11.39
C PHE A 480 -9.40 11.94 -12.09
N GLN A 481 -10.36 11.04 -12.07
CA GLN A 481 -10.20 9.69 -12.56
C GLN A 481 -11.35 9.33 -13.51
N PRO A 482 -11.19 9.52 -14.84
CA PRO A 482 -12.25 9.22 -15.82
C PRO A 482 -12.52 7.72 -15.96
N LYS A 483 -11.50 6.89 -15.75
CA LYS A 483 -11.59 5.41 -15.76
C LYS A 483 -10.87 4.87 -14.51
N ARG A 484 -11.27 3.68 -14.05
CA ARG A 484 -10.64 3.03 -12.88
C ARG A 484 -9.11 2.88 -13.02
N SER A 485 -8.63 2.75 -14.25
CA SER A 485 -7.21 2.56 -14.55
C SER A 485 -6.44 3.85 -14.84
N ILE A 486 -7.07 5.01 -14.96
CA ILE A 486 -6.42 6.24 -15.40
C ILE A 486 -6.76 7.36 -14.43
N LYS A 487 -5.74 7.95 -13.81
CA LYS A 487 -5.84 9.11 -12.93
C LYS A 487 -5.06 10.27 -13.56
N HIS A 488 -5.67 11.45 -13.58
CA HIS A 488 -5.04 12.69 -13.97
C HIS A 488 -4.89 13.58 -12.75
N THR A 489 -3.74 14.23 -12.63
CA THR A 489 -3.51 15.29 -11.63
C THR A 489 -2.94 16.50 -12.36
N VAL A 490 -3.63 17.61 -12.26
CA VAL A 490 -3.22 18.90 -12.84
C VAL A 490 -2.98 19.86 -11.69
N THR A 491 -1.79 20.40 -11.60
CA THR A 491 -1.41 21.43 -10.63
C THR A 491 -1.08 22.70 -11.40
N PRO A 492 -2.10 23.53 -11.74
CA PRO A 492 -1.88 24.71 -12.56
C PRO A 492 -1.07 25.78 -11.85
N ILE A 493 -1.08 25.79 -10.53
CA ILE A 493 -0.38 26.75 -9.69
C ILE A 493 0.34 26.01 -8.59
N HIS A 494 1.65 26.04 -8.63
CA HIS A 494 2.53 25.69 -7.53
C HIS A 494 3.57 26.80 -7.40
N LEU A 495 3.48 27.56 -6.33
CA LEU A 495 4.43 28.61 -5.98
C LEU A 495 5.24 28.13 -4.79
N ALA A 496 6.52 28.01 -4.95
CA ALA A 496 7.45 27.73 -3.86
C ALA A 496 8.50 28.83 -3.83
N PHE A 497 8.77 29.35 -2.66
CA PHE A 497 9.86 30.29 -2.41
C PHE A 497 10.76 29.74 -1.33
N ASN A 498 12.03 29.61 -1.65
CA ASN A 498 13.06 29.17 -0.73
C ASN A 498 14.01 30.34 -0.49
N THR A 499 14.28 30.65 0.78
CA THR A 499 15.23 31.71 1.16
C THR A 499 16.19 31.21 2.22
N LEU A 500 17.44 31.52 2.01
CA LEU A 500 18.53 31.18 2.91
C LEU A 500 18.72 32.30 3.93
N GLN A 501 18.15 32.17 5.13
CA GLN A 501 18.11 33.20 6.15
C GLN A 501 19.48 33.41 6.86
N HIS A 502 20.24 32.35 7.04
CA HIS A 502 21.53 32.41 7.73
C HIS A 502 22.51 31.39 7.15
N ARG A 503 23.75 31.81 6.95
CA ARG A 503 24.88 31.00 6.50
C ARG A 503 26.02 31.09 7.51
N THR A 504 26.69 29.99 7.72
CA THR A 504 27.93 29.96 8.55
C THR A 504 29.15 30.06 7.67
N ALA A 505 30.28 30.53 8.22
CA ALA A 505 31.55 30.58 7.50
C ALA A 505 32.00 29.20 6.99
N ARG A 506 31.65 28.14 7.71
CA ARG A 506 31.93 26.75 7.27
C ARG A 506 31.08 26.38 6.03
N PHE A 507 29.82 26.79 5.99
CA PHE A 507 28.99 26.61 4.81
C PHE A 507 29.51 27.39 3.61
N ASP A 508 29.95 28.67 3.83
CA ASP A 508 30.50 29.49 2.77
C ASP A 508 31.82 28.90 2.22
N SER A 509 32.67 28.29 3.07
CA SER A 509 33.85 27.57 2.63
C SER A 509 33.50 26.36 1.72
N ILE A 510 32.53 25.57 2.11
CA ILE A 510 32.06 24.42 1.31
C ILE A 510 31.40 24.90 0.01
N ALA A 511 30.61 25.96 0.07
CA ALA A 511 29.93 26.52 -1.08
C ALA A 511 30.90 27.15 -2.09
N ASN A 512 31.94 27.82 -1.61
CA ASN A 512 32.98 28.35 -2.47
C ASN A 512 33.80 27.27 -3.16
N ALA A 513 33.98 26.13 -2.50
CA ALA A 513 34.60 24.95 -3.10
C ALA A 513 33.67 24.19 -4.06
N ASN A 514 32.34 24.40 -3.95
CA ASN A 514 31.33 23.80 -4.83
C ASN A 514 30.30 24.84 -5.26
N PRO A 515 30.58 25.67 -6.28
CA PRO A 515 29.70 26.73 -6.75
C PRO A 515 28.32 26.25 -7.16
N VAL A 516 28.19 25.02 -7.61
CA VAL A 516 26.88 24.44 -8.03
C VAL A 516 25.97 24.20 -6.84
N LEU A 517 26.52 23.71 -5.71
CA LEU A 517 25.77 23.59 -4.47
C LEU A 517 25.28 24.98 -4.00
N PHE A 518 26.13 25.98 -4.09
CA PHE A 518 25.81 27.35 -3.75
C PHE A 518 24.62 27.87 -4.59
N HIS A 519 24.69 27.75 -5.93
CA HIS A 519 23.63 28.22 -6.82
C HIS A 519 22.32 27.43 -6.71
N SER A 520 22.39 26.18 -6.25
CA SER A 520 21.19 25.37 -6.05
C SER A 520 20.40 25.73 -4.80
N LEU A 521 21.04 26.38 -3.83
CA LEU A 521 20.44 26.85 -2.57
C LEU A 521 20.16 28.36 -2.54
N ASP A 522 20.45 29.08 -3.62
CA ASP A 522 20.10 30.51 -3.75
C ASP A 522 18.62 30.76 -3.52
N ASP A 523 18.32 31.98 -3.02
CA ASP A 523 16.96 32.48 -2.92
C ASP A 523 16.28 32.48 -4.28
N GLN A 524 15.17 31.77 -4.38
CA GLN A 524 14.47 31.66 -5.66
C GLN A 524 13.01 31.30 -5.54
N PHE A 525 12.22 31.87 -6.45
CA PHE A 525 10.86 31.40 -6.71
C PHE A 525 10.85 30.25 -7.71
N ILE A 526 9.93 29.30 -7.49
CA ILE A 526 9.65 28.21 -8.41
C ILE A 526 8.15 28.23 -8.75
N PRO A 527 7.71 29.18 -9.60
CA PRO A 527 6.33 29.18 -10.08
C PRO A 527 6.17 28.10 -11.15
N SER A 528 5.45 27.04 -10.86
CA SER A 528 5.35 25.89 -11.77
C SER A 528 3.91 25.43 -12.00
N LEU A 529 3.72 24.80 -13.17
CA LEU A 529 2.55 24.05 -13.59
C LEU A 529 2.98 22.60 -13.82
N THR A 530 2.26 21.66 -13.20
CA THR A 530 2.56 20.23 -13.35
C THR A 530 1.32 19.49 -13.84
N TYR A 531 1.51 18.58 -14.79
CA TYR A 531 0.51 17.61 -15.22
C TYR A 531 1.07 16.21 -15.06
N THR A 532 0.34 15.38 -14.31
CA THR A 532 0.68 13.97 -14.09
C THR A 532 -0.46 13.08 -14.55
N VAL A 533 -0.15 12.05 -15.31
CA VAL A 533 -1.09 10.99 -15.67
C VAL A 533 -0.54 9.65 -15.19
N THR A 534 -1.39 8.90 -14.47
CA THR A 534 -1.05 7.58 -13.93
C THR A 534 -2.00 6.55 -14.54
N TYR A 535 -1.46 5.50 -15.12
CA TYR A 535 -2.17 4.30 -15.53
C TYR A 535 -1.89 3.17 -14.55
N ASP A 536 -2.93 2.52 -14.04
CA ASP A 536 -2.81 1.39 -13.12
C ASP A 536 -3.88 0.34 -13.44
N ASN A 537 -3.45 -0.88 -13.77
CA ASN A 537 -4.34 -2.02 -13.99
C ASN A 537 -4.34 -3.04 -12.85
N SER A 538 -3.71 -2.74 -11.71
CA SER A 538 -3.53 -3.64 -10.56
C SER A 538 -4.85 -4.13 -9.94
N TYR A 539 -5.96 -3.38 -10.15
CA TYR A 539 -7.30 -3.77 -9.72
C TYR A 539 -7.85 -5.02 -10.43
N ARG A 540 -7.24 -5.45 -11.53
CA ARG A 540 -7.59 -6.67 -12.26
C ARG A 540 -6.70 -7.81 -11.76
N LYS A 541 -7.32 -8.95 -11.39
CA LYS A 541 -6.60 -10.20 -11.09
C LYS A 541 -6.00 -10.80 -12.38
N LYS A 542 -4.95 -10.18 -12.91
CA LYS A 542 -4.25 -10.64 -14.12
C LYS A 542 -2.82 -11.04 -13.81
N LYS A 543 -2.27 -11.97 -14.60
CA LYS A 543 -0.84 -12.32 -14.52
C LYS A 543 0.06 -11.11 -14.76
N ASN A 544 -0.37 -10.18 -15.62
CA ASN A 544 0.36 -8.97 -15.99
C ASN A 544 -0.22 -7.76 -15.27
N ARG A 545 0.58 -7.10 -14.42
CA ARG A 545 0.25 -5.83 -13.78
C ARG A 545 1.17 -4.75 -14.30
N VAL A 546 0.59 -3.61 -14.67
CA VAL A 546 1.31 -2.43 -15.18
C VAL A 546 0.84 -1.23 -14.37
N TRP A 547 1.81 -0.50 -13.86
CA TRP A 547 1.63 0.85 -13.33
C TRP A 547 2.57 1.77 -14.11
N TRP A 548 2.05 2.86 -14.64
CA TRP A 548 2.80 3.79 -15.47
C TRP A 548 2.42 5.23 -15.12
N GLU A 549 3.39 6.03 -14.74
CA GLU A 549 3.20 7.43 -14.42
C GLU A 549 4.08 8.30 -15.31
N ASN A 550 3.48 9.38 -15.82
CA ASN A 550 4.16 10.41 -16.57
C ASN A 550 3.86 11.77 -15.93
N SER A 551 4.89 12.57 -15.72
CA SER A 551 4.77 13.89 -15.15
C SER A 551 5.54 14.89 -15.98
N LEU A 552 4.87 16.00 -16.33
CA LEU A 552 5.44 17.13 -17.03
C LEU A 552 5.28 18.38 -16.16
N THR A 553 6.39 19.01 -15.81
CA THR A 553 6.43 20.24 -15.04
C THR A 553 7.04 21.37 -15.89
N SER A 554 6.35 22.48 -15.93
CA SER A 554 6.80 23.73 -16.59
C SER A 554 6.93 24.82 -15.54
N ALA A 555 8.15 25.20 -15.21
CA ALA A 555 8.44 26.22 -14.22
C ALA A 555 8.85 27.54 -14.86
N GLY A 556 8.38 28.67 -14.33
CA GLY A 556 8.72 30.02 -14.77
C GLY A 556 8.21 30.45 -16.15
N ASN A 557 7.70 29.51 -16.96
CA ASN A 557 7.29 29.81 -18.33
C ASN A 557 6.01 30.63 -18.40
N VAL A 558 4.99 30.27 -17.62
CA VAL A 558 3.75 31.06 -17.53
C VAL A 558 4.05 32.47 -17.05
N THR A 559 4.89 32.61 -16.03
CA THR A 559 5.35 33.90 -15.53
C THR A 559 6.06 34.69 -16.62
N SER A 560 6.96 34.06 -17.39
CA SER A 560 7.66 34.71 -18.51
C SER A 560 6.71 35.15 -19.63
N VAL A 561 5.65 34.39 -19.94
CA VAL A 561 4.62 34.76 -20.90
C VAL A 561 3.83 36.00 -20.41
N ILE A 562 3.49 36.02 -19.11
CA ILE A 562 2.83 37.17 -18.50
C ILE A 562 3.74 38.43 -18.64
N TYR A 563 5.02 38.33 -18.30
CA TYR A 563 5.98 39.44 -18.48
C TYR A 563 6.09 39.88 -19.95
N ALA A 564 6.07 38.93 -20.90
CA ALA A 564 6.08 39.25 -22.32
C ALA A 564 4.81 40.00 -22.76
N ALA A 565 3.65 39.64 -22.22
CA ALA A 565 2.39 40.38 -22.48
C ALA A 565 2.40 41.83 -21.94
N PHE A 566 3.23 42.11 -20.93
CA PHE A 566 3.47 43.45 -20.41
C PHE A 566 4.69 44.15 -21.03
N GLY A 567 5.16 43.71 -22.23
CA GLY A 567 6.19 44.38 -23.00
C GLY A 567 7.63 43.97 -22.71
N GLN A 568 7.88 42.99 -21.84
CA GLN A 568 9.21 42.46 -21.60
C GLN A 568 9.49 41.28 -22.53
N LYS A 569 10.69 41.20 -23.13
CA LYS A 569 11.07 40.06 -24.00
C LYS A 569 11.07 38.75 -23.21
N PHE A 570 10.46 37.70 -23.74
CA PHE A 570 10.46 36.34 -23.14
C PHE A 570 11.88 35.84 -22.85
N SER A 571 12.84 36.16 -23.75
CA SER A 571 14.24 35.78 -23.65
C SER A 571 15.09 36.66 -22.73
N LYS A 572 14.52 37.73 -22.13
CA LYS A 572 15.27 38.57 -21.20
C LYS A 572 15.79 37.74 -20.03
N LYS A 573 17.10 37.84 -19.76
CA LYS A 573 17.70 37.26 -18.55
C LYS A 573 17.40 38.14 -17.33
N GLU A 574 17.48 37.57 -16.14
CA GLU A 574 17.31 38.30 -14.85
C GLU A 574 15.88 38.83 -14.62
N LYS A 575 14.87 38.01 -14.94
CA LYS A 575 13.49 38.30 -14.54
C LYS A 575 13.28 37.96 -13.06
N GLU A 576 12.65 38.84 -12.36
CA GLU A 576 12.34 38.73 -10.95
C GLU A 576 10.85 38.65 -10.70
N LEU A 577 10.44 37.90 -9.69
CA LEU A 577 9.09 37.90 -9.13
C LEU A 577 9.20 38.36 -7.69
N LEU A 578 8.53 39.47 -7.36
CA LEU A 578 8.59 40.10 -6.03
C LEU A 578 10.04 40.41 -5.59
N GLY A 579 10.89 40.88 -6.51
CA GLY A 579 12.29 41.23 -6.21
C GLY A 579 13.25 40.05 -6.09
N ASN A 580 12.82 38.83 -6.43
CA ASN A 580 13.69 37.64 -6.40
C ASN A 580 13.68 36.90 -7.75
N PRO A 581 14.82 36.38 -8.18
CA PRO A 581 14.89 35.60 -9.41
C PRO A 581 14.03 34.34 -9.33
N PHE A 582 13.39 33.95 -10.43
CA PHE A 582 12.63 32.72 -10.49
C PHE A 582 13.28 31.68 -11.39
N ALA A 583 13.14 30.40 -11.01
CA ALA A 583 13.61 29.30 -11.81
C ALA A 583 12.76 29.11 -13.07
N GLN A 584 13.42 28.85 -14.21
CA GLN A 584 12.77 28.59 -15.48
C GLN A 584 13.29 27.27 -16.07
N PHE A 585 12.41 26.27 -16.13
CA PHE A 585 12.77 24.94 -16.65
C PHE A 585 11.55 24.17 -17.17
N LEU A 586 11.84 23.14 -17.96
CA LEU A 586 10.93 22.03 -18.27
C LEU A 586 11.48 20.76 -17.65
N LYS A 587 10.63 20.03 -16.94
CA LYS A 587 10.96 18.74 -16.33
C LYS A 587 9.97 17.69 -16.80
N TYR A 588 10.47 16.61 -17.36
CA TYR A 588 9.67 15.45 -17.70
C TYR A 588 10.21 14.24 -16.94
N SER A 589 9.31 13.42 -16.41
CA SER A 589 9.64 12.13 -15.82
C SER A 589 8.63 11.08 -16.19
N SER A 590 9.10 9.87 -16.43
CA SER A 590 8.28 8.69 -16.71
C SER A 590 8.79 7.52 -15.90
N GLU A 591 7.86 6.84 -15.21
CA GLU A 591 8.15 5.62 -14.45
C GLU A 591 7.17 4.53 -14.84
N VAL A 592 7.69 3.38 -15.24
CA VAL A 592 6.93 2.18 -15.57
C VAL A 592 7.30 1.08 -14.57
N ARG A 593 6.29 0.49 -13.92
CA ARG A 593 6.42 -0.72 -13.11
C ARG A 593 5.63 -1.83 -13.75
N TYR A 594 6.30 -2.93 -14.02
CA TYR A 594 5.68 -4.11 -14.59
C TYR A 594 5.91 -5.31 -13.70
N THR A 595 4.84 -6.00 -13.33
CA THR A 595 4.91 -7.23 -12.55
C THR A 595 4.26 -8.37 -13.30
N TYR A 596 5.01 -9.43 -13.52
CA TYR A 596 4.56 -10.67 -14.12
C TYR A 596 4.48 -11.77 -13.06
N HIS A 597 3.26 -12.27 -12.80
CA HIS A 597 3.04 -13.39 -11.89
C HIS A 597 3.27 -14.69 -12.66
N ILE A 598 4.43 -15.33 -12.45
CA ILE A 598 4.79 -16.62 -13.05
C ILE A 598 3.89 -17.70 -12.45
N SER A 599 3.77 -17.70 -11.11
CA SER A 599 2.87 -18.53 -10.33
C SER A 599 2.39 -17.74 -9.09
N GLU A 600 1.59 -18.35 -8.24
CA GLU A 600 1.19 -17.72 -6.96
C GLU A 600 2.37 -17.50 -5.99
N LYS A 601 3.45 -18.26 -6.16
CA LYS A 601 4.65 -18.20 -5.33
C LYS A 601 5.81 -17.44 -5.97
N GLN A 602 5.70 -17.08 -7.25
CA GLN A 602 6.81 -16.52 -8.02
C GLN A 602 6.35 -15.34 -8.88
N GLN A 603 7.07 -14.24 -8.82
CA GLN A 603 6.81 -13.08 -9.65
C GLN A 603 8.10 -12.38 -10.07
N LEU A 604 8.08 -11.84 -11.28
CA LEU A 604 9.12 -10.96 -11.81
C LEU A 604 8.59 -9.53 -11.77
N ALA A 605 9.27 -8.66 -11.03
CA ALA A 605 8.96 -7.23 -10.95
C ALA A 605 10.06 -6.44 -11.64
N THR A 606 9.66 -5.49 -12.48
CA THR A 606 10.56 -4.62 -13.23
C THR A 606 10.14 -3.18 -13.04
N ARG A 607 11.09 -2.28 -12.90
CA ARG A 607 10.88 -0.83 -12.87
C ARG A 607 11.84 -0.18 -13.85
N LEU A 608 11.32 0.73 -14.65
CA LEU A 608 12.10 1.61 -15.52
C LEU A 608 11.71 3.05 -15.19
N MET A 609 12.67 3.90 -14.91
CA MET A 609 12.45 5.31 -14.63
C MET A 609 13.41 6.15 -15.46
N GLY A 610 12.86 7.13 -16.18
CA GLY A 610 13.61 8.13 -16.91
C GLY A 610 13.12 9.53 -16.56
N GLY A 611 14.02 10.50 -16.54
CA GLY A 611 13.65 11.89 -16.32
C GLY A 611 14.68 12.86 -16.92
N VAL A 612 14.20 14.04 -17.27
CA VAL A 612 15.05 15.12 -17.80
C VAL A 612 14.55 16.47 -17.29
N ILE A 613 15.47 17.33 -16.90
CA ILE A 613 15.23 18.74 -16.56
C ILE A 613 16.06 19.60 -17.51
N TRP A 614 15.39 20.47 -18.24
CA TRP A 614 16.03 21.45 -19.08
C TRP A 614 15.82 22.84 -18.49
N ALA A 615 16.85 23.37 -17.82
CA ALA A 615 16.87 24.71 -17.24
C ALA A 615 17.39 25.73 -18.28
N TYR A 616 16.71 26.87 -18.35
CA TYR A 616 17.01 27.96 -19.29
C TYR A 616 16.50 29.30 -18.74
N GLY A 617 16.74 30.37 -19.50
CA GLY A 617 16.27 31.71 -19.10
C GLY A 617 17.10 32.31 -17.99
N ASN A 618 16.51 32.59 -16.83
CA ASN A 618 17.15 33.27 -15.72
C ASN A 618 18.39 32.53 -15.19
N LYS A 619 18.28 31.21 -15.04
CA LYS A 619 19.38 30.33 -14.58
C LYS A 619 19.47 29.11 -15.48
N THR A 620 20.69 28.70 -15.76
CA THR A 620 20.96 27.51 -16.59
C THR A 620 21.13 26.23 -15.75
N ILE A 621 21.04 26.36 -14.42
CA ILE A 621 21.14 25.28 -13.45
C ILE A 621 19.76 25.10 -12.83
N ALA A 622 19.27 23.88 -12.80
CA ALA A 622 18.00 23.55 -12.15
C ALA A 622 18.13 23.65 -10.62
N PRO A 623 17.05 24.08 -9.92
CA PRO A 623 17.02 24.07 -8.47
C PRO A 623 17.35 22.67 -7.91
N TYR A 624 18.17 22.62 -6.86
CA TYR A 624 18.55 21.37 -6.21
C TYR A 624 17.36 20.51 -5.78
N SER A 625 16.30 21.14 -5.28
CA SER A 625 15.05 20.48 -4.89
C SER A 625 14.35 19.77 -6.04
N GLU A 626 14.64 20.16 -7.29
CA GLU A 626 14.01 19.61 -8.49
C GLU A 626 14.89 18.59 -9.22
N GLN A 627 16.19 18.58 -8.96
CA GLN A 627 17.14 17.66 -9.59
C GLN A 627 16.89 16.21 -9.19
N PHE A 628 17.26 15.28 -10.07
CA PHE A 628 17.19 13.85 -9.85
C PHE A 628 18.39 13.32 -9.08
N TYR A 629 18.20 12.18 -8.41
CA TYR A 629 19.26 11.41 -7.76
C TYR A 629 18.98 9.91 -7.86
N VAL A 630 19.98 9.08 -7.58
CA VAL A 630 19.93 7.62 -7.51
C VAL A 630 20.54 7.10 -6.23
N GLY A 631 20.35 5.78 -5.97
CA GLY A 631 20.84 5.07 -4.79
C GLY A 631 19.81 4.94 -3.66
N GLY A 632 20.07 4.03 -2.74
CA GLY A 632 19.23 3.72 -1.58
C GLY A 632 18.27 2.56 -1.78
N ALA A 633 17.54 2.23 -0.74
CA ALA A 633 16.70 1.04 -0.62
C ALA A 633 15.60 0.88 -1.71
N ASN A 634 15.17 1.97 -2.34
CA ASN A 634 14.14 1.98 -3.38
C ASN A 634 14.66 2.45 -4.75
N SER A 635 15.96 2.41 -4.96
CA SER A 635 16.65 2.78 -6.19
C SER A 635 17.73 1.73 -6.49
N ILE A 636 19.01 2.10 -6.62
CA ILE A 636 20.12 1.17 -6.84
C ILE A 636 20.65 0.71 -5.47
N ARG A 637 20.24 -0.46 -5.01
CA ARG A 637 20.40 -0.94 -3.63
C ARG A 637 21.84 -1.27 -3.20
N ALA A 638 22.77 -1.31 -4.11
CA ALA A 638 24.20 -1.45 -3.78
C ALA A 638 24.82 -0.15 -3.27
N PHE A 639 24.12 0.98 -3.41
CA PHE A 639 24.66 2.31 -3.15
C PHE A 639 23.78 3.10 -2.19
N THR A 640 24.38 4.00 -1.41
CA THR A 640 23.64 4.92 -0.55
C THR A 640 22.93 5.99 -1.37
N VAL A 641 21.94 6.63 -0.78
CA VAL A 641 21.17 7.70 -1.45
C VAL A 641 22.14 8.83 -1.85
N ARG A 642 22.06 9.26 -3.13
CA ARG A 642 22.84 10.38 -3.68
C ARG A 642 24.38 10.17 -3.62
N SER A 643 24.85 8.93 -3.70
CA SER A 643 26.27 8.63 -3.70
C SER A 643 26.83 8.31 -5.10
N ILE A 644 26.00 8.35 -6.12
CA ILE A 644 26.36 8.02 -7.50
C ILE A 644 25.97 9.14 -8.45
N GLY A 645 26.88 9.44 -9.37
CA GLY A 645 26.75 10.49 -10.38
C GLY A 645 27.25 11.84 -9.88
N PRO A 646 27.00 12.93 -10.62
CA PRO A 646 26.51 12.91 -12.00
C PRO A 646 27.55 12.36 -12.99
N GLY A 647 27.08 11.52 -13.92
CA GLY A 647 27.94 10.91 -14.93
C GLY A 647 29.07 10.07 -14.34
N ARG A 648 30.29 10.34 -14.78
CA ARG A 648 31.53 9.70 -14.28
C ARG A 648 32.25 10.54 -13.24
N PHE A 649 31.68 11.67 -12.84
CA PHE A 649 32.26 12.51 -11.79
C PHE A 649 32.16 11.82 -10.43
N HIS A 650 33.24 11.92 -9.66
CA HIS A 650 33.29 11.54 -8.25
C HIS A 650 34.18 12.54 -7.50
N PRO A 651 33.73 13.15 -6.40
CA PRO A 651 34.54 14.06 -5.65
C PRO A 651 35.76 13.31 -5.07
N ALA A 652 36.94 13.89 -5.16
CA ALA A 652 38.14 13.33 -4.55
C ALA A 652 37.91 13.09 -3.05
N ASN A 653 38.54 12.06 -2.48
CA ASN A 653 38.40 11.61 -1.09
C ASN A 653 38.87 12.65 -0.04
N ASN A 654 38.52 13.91 -0.17
CA ASN A 654 38.75 14.93 0.83
C ASN A 654 37.63 14.88 1.87
N SER A 655 37.99 14.77 3.13
CA SER A 655 37.10 14.65 4.29
C SER A 655 36.04 15.74 4.41
N ASP A 656 36.22 16.89 3.77
CA ASP A 656 35.27 18.01 3.76
C ASP A 656 34.15 17.87 2.74
N TYR A 657 34.25 16.96 1.75
CA TYR A 657 33.24 16.70 0.71
C TYR A 657 32.30 15.53 0.97
N SER A 658 32.41 14.88 2.11
CA SER A 658 31.59 13.70 2.45
C SER A 658 30.07 13.97 2.59
N TYR A 659 29.64 15.20 2.38
CA TYR A 659 28.25 15.67 2.45
C TYR A 659 27.69 16.20 1.14
N VAL A 660 28.41 16.09 0.01
CA VAL A 660 27.88 16.54 -1.27
C VAL A 660 26.91 15.49 -1.78
N ASP A 661 25.63 15.81 -1.70
CA ASP A 661 24.55 15.02 -2.30
C ASP A 661 24.65 15.12 -3.82
N GLU A 662 24.99 14.02 -4.48
CA GLU A 662 25.12 13.96 -5.93
C GLU A 662 23.75 13.97 -6.59
N THR A 663 23.54 14.94 -7.48
CA THR A 663 22.29 15.14 -8.22
C THR A 663 22.56 15.43 -9.70
N GLY A 664 21.54 15.29 -10.56
CA GLY A 664 21.66 15.55 -11.99
C GLY A 664 20.38 16.03 -12.63
N ASP A 665 20.51 16.51 -13.85
CA ASP A 665 19.40 17.01 -14.67
C ASP A 665 18.73 15.88 -15.49
N ILE A 666 19.45 14.80 -15.76
CA ILE A 666 18.99 13.61 -16.47
C ILE A 666 19.09 12.43 -15.51
N LYS A 667 18.07 11.55 -15.50
CA LYS A 667 18.05 10.29 -14.73
C LYS A 667 17.64 9.15 -15.65
N LEU A 668 18.36 8.04 -15.54
CA LEU A 668 17.92 6.74 -16.04
C LEU A 668 18.16 5.69 -14.96
N GLU A 669 17.14 4.88 -14.70
CA GLU A 669 17.19 3.82 -13.68
C GLU A 669 16.38 2.63 -14.17
N ALA A 670 16.94 1.43 -14.00
CA ALA A 670 16.30 0.16 -14.30
C ALA A 670 16.51 -0.80 -13.13
N ASN A 671 15.43 -1.43 -12.70
CA ASN A 671 15.43 -2.40 -11.61
C ASN A 671 14.72 -3.66 -12.08
N LEU A 672 15.31 -4.82 -11.81
CA LEU A 672 14.74 -6.13 -12.06
C LEU A 672 14.80 -6.93 -10.77
N GLU A 673 13.66 -7.47 -10.32
CA GLU A 673 13.59 -8.25 -9.08
C GLU A 673 12.76 -9.51 -9.32
N TYR A 674 13.38 -10.68 -9.12
CA TYR A 674 12.70 -11.96 -9.05
C TYR A 674 12.38 -12.27 -7.59
N ARG A 675 11.07 -12.43 -7.30
CA ARG A 675 10.52 -12.69 -5.98
C ARG A 675 9.96 -14.09 -5.93
N PHE A 676 10.29 -14.83 -4.89
CA PHE A 676 9.84 -16.22 -4.71
C PHE A 676 9.55 -16.50 -3.25
N ARG A 677 8.59 -17.41 -3.00
CA ARG A 677 8.24 -17.83 -1.65
C ARG A 677 9.24 -18.85 -1.15
N ILE A 678 9.81 -18.61 0.04
CA ILE A 678 10.70 -19.56 0.73
C ILE A 678 9.86 -20.44 1.65
N LEU A 679 9.04 -19.82 2.51
CA LEU A 679 8.20 -20.52 3.47
C LEU A 679 6.83 -19.84 3.55
N SER A 680 5.76 -20.64 3.48
CA SER A 680 4.39 -20.19 3.76
C SER A 680 4.10 -20.36 5.26
N ASN A 681 3.28 -19.46 5.80
CA ASN A 681 2.86 -19.49 7.22
C ASN A 681 4.02 -19.55 8.22
N PHE A 682 5.15 -18.90 7.90
CA PHE A 682 6.27 -18.80 8.82
C PHE A 682 5.97 -17.69 9.83
N LEU A 683 5.82 -18.04 11.12
CA LEU A 683 5.58 -17.09 12.21
C LEU A 683 4.35 -16.17 12.02
N GLY A 684 3.27 -16.69 11.41
CA GLY A 684 2.06 -15.91 11.13
C GLY A 684 2.12 -15.06 9.88
N GLY A 685 3.20 -15.14 9.09
CA GLY A 685 3.38 -14.47 7.80
C GLY A 685 4.03 -15.37 6.76
N ASN A 686 4.35 -14.82 5.61
CA ASN A 686 5.06 -15.51 4.55
C ASN A 686 6.50 -15.00 4.45
N LEU A 687 7.46 -15.93 4.42
CA LEU A 687 8.86 -15.59 4.18
C LEU A 687 9.14 -15.73 2.68
N ASN A 688 9.43 -14.61 2.04
CA ASN A 688 9.77 -14.55 0.63
C ASN A 688 11.24 -14.18 0.44
N GLY A 689 11.87 -14.76 -0.57
CA GLY A 689 13.19 -14.38 -1.06
C GLY A 689 13.08 -13.45 -2.26
N ALA A 690 14.12 -12.68 -2.51
CA ALA A 690 14.29 -11.95 -3.74
C ALA A 690 15.73 -11.94 -4.19
N THR A 691 15.93 -11.93 -5.50
CA THR A 691 17.21 -11.57 -6.13
C THR A 691 16.96 -10.40 -7.05
N PHE A 692 17.93 -9.51 -7.16
CA PHE A 692 17.72 -8.29 -7.93
C PHE A 692 18.97 -7.84 -8.68
N LEU A 693 18.72 -7.07 -9.73
CA LEU A 693 19.69 -6.35 -10.53
C LEU A 693 19.20 -4.91 -10.70
N ASP A 694 20.00 -3.95 -10.25
CA ASP A 694 19.70 -2.53 -10.30
C ASP A 694 20.77 -1.81 -11.10
N ALA A 695 20.37 -0.96 -12.03
CA ALA A 695 21.26 -0.17 -12.86
C ALA A 695 20.76 1.27 -12.99
N GLY A 696 21.64 2.23 -13.10
CA GLY A 696 21.25 3.60 -13.39
C GLY A 696 22.29 4.63 -13.01
N ASN A 697 22.01 5.87 -13.34
CA ASN A 697 22.80 7.04 -12.98
C ASN A 697 21.98 8.32 -13.16
N VAL A 698 22.58 9.44 -12.75
CA VAL A 698 22.16 10.80 -13.11
C VAL A 698 23.28 11.49 -13.87
N TRP A 699 22.92 12.46 -14.72
CA TRP A 699 23.89 13.25 -15.51
C TRP A 699 23.46 14.71 -15.52
N LEU A 700 24.42 15.59 -15.77
CA LEU A 700 24.13 16.97 -16.09
C LEU A 700 23.76 17.11 -17.56
N MET A 701 22.86 18.04 -17.86
CA MET A 701 22.47 18.41 -19.24
C MET A 701 23.59 19.18 -19.94
N ARG A 702 24.41 19.90 -19.19
CA ARG A 702 25.46 20.77 -19.68
C ARG A 702 26.79 20.40 -19.07
N LYS A 703 27.87 20.69 -19.82
CA LYS A 703 29.24 20.55 -19.32
C LYS A 703 29.45 21.49 -18.14
N ASP A 704 30.08 20.98 -17.11
CA ASP A 704 30.47 21.69 -15.91
C ASP A 704 31.98 21.50 -15.69
N GLU A 705 32.71 22.59 -15.70
CA GLU A 705 34.18 22.55 -15.56
C GLU A 705 34.62 22.11 -14.16
N ALA A 706 33.79 22.37 -13.14
CA ALA A 706 34.05 21.92 -11.77
C ALA A 706 33.76 20.41 -11.58
N ARG A 707 32.99 19.79 -12.51
CA ARG A 707 32.61 18.38 -12.45
C ARG A 707 32.86 17.69 -13.80
N PRO A 708 34.13 17.47 -14.19
CA PRO A 708 34.49 16.88 -15.46
C PRO A 708 33.93 15.46 -15.60
N GLY A 709 33.30 15.15 -16.73
CA GLY A 709 32.64 13.87 -16.99
C GLY A 709 31.27 13.70 -16.38
N ALA A 710 30.67 14.76 -15.81
CA ALA A 710 29.33 14.76 -15.25
C ALA A 710 28.21 14.83 -16.31
N GLU A 711 28.54 15.31 -17.53
CA GLU A 711 27.58 15.47 -18.62
C GLU A 711 27.19 14.13 -19.25
N PHE A 712 25.97 14.09 -19.81
CA PHE A 712 25.49 12.93 -20.56
C PHE A 712 26.27 12.77 -21.87
N SER A 713 26.82 11.57 -22.10
CA SER A 713 27.54 11.22 -23.33
C SER A 713 27.18 9.82 -23.80
N LEU A 714 26.71 9.71 -25.04
CA LEU A 714 26.40 8.41 -25.65
C LEU A 714 27.65 7.53 -25.79
N ARG A 715 28.83 8.13 -26.01
CA ARG A 715 30.11 7.40 -26.15
C ARG A 715 30.50 6.67 -24.86
N HIS A 716 30.19 7.28 -23.70
CA HIS A 716 30.53 6.77 -22.38
C HIS A 716 29.31 6.29 -21.59
N PHE A 717 28.20 6.03 -22.30
CA PHE A 717 26.95 5.69 -21.63
C PHE A 717 27.07 4.47 -20.72
N PHE A 718 27.58 3.36 -21.26
CA PHE A 718 27.71 2.11 -20.49
C PHE A 718 28.72 2.21 -19.33
N ASP A 719 29.81 2.96 -19.53
CA ASP A 719 30.82 3.20 -18.49
C ASP A 719 30.29 4.13 -17.39
N SER A 720 29.28 4.92 -17.70
CA SER A 720 28.64 5.84 -16.75
C SER A 720 27.47 5.23 -15.99
N ILE A 721 27.07 3.98 -16.27
CA ILE A 721 25.98 3.31 -15.57
C ILE A 721 26.50 2.59 -14.32
N ALA A 722 26.04 2.99 -13.13
CA ALA A 722 26.27 2.21 -11.93
C ALA A 722 25.42 0.92 -11.97
N LEU A 723 26.02 -0.21 -11.63
CA LEU A 723 25.39 -1.52 -11.63
C LEU A 723 25.53 -2.18 -10.27
N GLY A 724 24.44 -2.70 -9.74
CA GLY A 724 24.42 -3.46 -8.49
C GLY A 724 23.50 -4.66 -8.59
N THR A 725 23.83 -5.71 -7.86
CA THR A 725 23.03 -6.91 -7.71
C THR A 725 22.82 -7.21 -6.23
N GLY A 726 22.00 -8.17 -5.91
CA GLY A 726 21.86 -8.57 -4.53
C GLY A 726 20.77 -9.59 -4.26
N VAL A 727 20.65 -9.91 -3.00
CA VAL A 727 19.65 -10.81 -2.45
C VAL A 727 18.91 -10.13 -1.31
N GLY A 728 17.67 -10.54 -1.09
CA GLY A 728 16.90 -9.95 -0.01
C GLY A 728 15.86 -10.90 0.55
N ILE A 729 15.49 -10.63 1.78
CA ILE A 729 14.44 -11.34 2.51
C ILE A 729 13.26 -10.39 2.72
N ARG A 730 12.05 -10.91 2.51
CA ARG A 730 10.78 -10.20 2.73
C ARG A 730 9.94 -11.02 3.69
N TYR A 731 9.62 -10.46 4.82
CA TYR A 731 8.69 -11.07 5.77
C TYR A 731 7.34 -10.38 5.64
N ASP A 732 6.38 -11.06 5.03
CA ASP A 732 5.06 -10.55 4.68
C ASP A 732 4.03 -11.01 5.71
N LEU A 733 3.55 -10.06 6.52
CA LEU A 733 2.53 -10.21 7.56
C LEU A 733 1.11 -9.84 7.07
N SER A 734 0.89 -9.70 5.76
CA SER A 734 -0.34 -9.23 5.12
C SER A 734 -0.62 -7.73 5.30
N PHE A 735 -0.45 -7.17 6.48
CA PHE A 735 -0.60 -5.73 6.77
C PHE A 735 0.74 -4.98 6.76
N LEU A 736 1.86 -5.68 6.84
CA LEU A 736 3.21 -5.12 6.91
C LEU A 736 4.20 -6.08 6.23
N ILE A 737 5.08 -5.54 5.40
CA ILE A 737 6.19 -6.28 4.81
C ILE A 737 7.49 -5.71 5.35
N LEU A 738 8.24 -6.52 6.09
CA LEU A 738 9.60 -6.18 6.52
C LEU A 738 10.59 -6.68 5.47
N ARG A 739 11.50 -5.82 5.06
CA ARG A 739 12.46 -6.09 4.00
C ARG A 739 13.89 -5.86 4.47
N LEU A 740 14.76 -6.82 4.20
CA LEU A 740 16.20 -6.73 4.40
C LEU A 740 16.90 -7.09 3.08
N ASP A 741 17.61 -6.14 2.50
CA ASP A 741 18.34 -6.30 1.25
C ASP A 741 19.85 -6.21 1.48
N PHE A 742 20.57 -7.13 0.86
CA PHE A 742 22.05 -7.14 0.77
C PHE A 742 22.41 -6.84 -0.69
N GLY A 743 22.85 -5.62 -0.95
CA GLY A 743 23.27 -5.16 -2.27
C GLY A 743 24.79 -5.27 -2.45
N PHE A 744 25.21 -5.60 -3.64
CA PHE A 744 26.62 -5.72 -4.04
C PHE A 744 26.84 -4.90 -5.31
N ALA A 745 27.72 -3.91 -5.25
CA ALA A 745 28.12 -3.13 -6.41
C ALA A 745 28.92 -4.00 -7.37
N LEU A 746 28.57 -3.95 -8.64
CA LEU A 746 29.30 -4.61 -9.73
C LEU A 746 30.11 -3.59 -10.52
N HIS A 747 29.60 -2.37 -10.65
CA HIS A 747 30.26 -1.30 -11.38
C HIS A 747 29.93 0.06 -10.77
N VAL A 748 30.94 0.92 -10.63
CA VAL A 748 30.79 2.35 -10.31
C VAL A 748 31.20 3.18 -11.53
N PRO A 749 30.52 4.32 -11.79
CA PRO A 749 30.73 5.10 -13.02
C PRO A 749 32.00 5.93 -13.04
N TYR A 750 32.75 5.96 -11.97
CA TYR A 750 34.00 6.71 -11.83
C TYR A 750 35.23 5.79 -11.84
N ASP A 751 36.38 6.37 -12.09
CA ASP A 751 37.61 5.64 -12.11
C ASP A 751 38.00 5.16 -10.72
N THR A 752 38.35 3.89 -10.64
CA THR A 752 38.94 3.25 -9.45
C THR A 752 40.28 2.68 -9.86
N GLU A 753 41.18 2.44 -8.95
CA GLU A 753 42.49 1.84 -9.27
C GLU A 753 42.38 0.43 -9.91
N LYS A 754 41.17 -0.10 -10.06
CA LYS A 754 40.91 -1.43 -10.60
C LYS A 754 40.41 -1.36 -12.05
N SER A 755 41.13 -1.98 -12.96
CA SER A 755 40.78 -2.09 -14.35
C SER A 755 39.66 -3.12 -14.61
N GLY A 756 38.91 -2.94 -15.72
CA GLY A 756 37.82 -3.81 -16.15
C GLY A 756 36.43 -3.33 -15.73
N TYR A 757 35.37 -3.95 -16.30
CA TYR A 757 34.00 -3.52 -16.03
C TYR A 757 33.62 -3.71 -14.55
N TYR A 758 34.02 -4.83 -13.92
CA TYR A 758 33.95 -4.99 -12.46
C TYR A 758 35.09 -4.21 -11.80
N ASN A 759 34.82 -2.96 -11.48
CA ASN A 759 35.83 -2.00 -10.99
C ASN A 759 35.76 -1.73 -9.49
N ILE A 760 35.15 -2.59 -8.69
CA ILE A 760 35.11 -2.44 -7.23
C ILE A 760 36.43 -2.94 -6.64
N PRO A 761 37.21 -2.08 -5.96
CA PRO A 761 38.56 -2.45 -5.45
C PRO A 761 38.52 -3.56 -4.42
N LYS A 762 37.68 -3.44 -3.40
CA LYS A 762 37.46 -4.46 -2.37
C LYS A 762 35.98 -4.79 -2.27
N PHE A 763 35.63 -6.06 -2.13
CA PHE A 763 34.25 -6.51 -2.05
C PHE A 763 33.42 -5.78 -0.97
N LYS A 764 34.04 -5.46 0.17
CA LYS A 764 33.40 -4.72 1.27
C LYS A 764 33.00 -3.28 0.89
N ASP A 765 33.75 -2.64 -0.02
CA ASP A 765 33.51 -1.26 -0.44
C ASP A 765 32.25 -1.15 -1.32
N GLY A 766 31.86 -2.27 -1.95
CA GLY A 766 30.64 -2.36 -2.76
C GLY A 766 29.42 -2.97 -2.04
N MET A 767 29.48 -3.18 -0.72
CA MET A 767 28.41 -3.84 0.00
C MET A 767 27.48 -2.82 0.67
N GLY A 768 26.19 -2.89 0.32
CA GLY A 768 25.12 -2.11 0.93
C GLY A 768 24.13 -3.01 1.67
N ILE A 769 23.70 -2.63 2.86
CA ILE A 769 22.65 -3.31 3.62
C ILE A 769 21.52 -2.31 3.84
N HIS A 770 20.32 -2.69 3.43
CA HIS A 770 19.13 -1.85 3.56
C HIS A 770 18.03 -2.59 4.32
N PHE A 771 17.58 -2.00 5.41
CA PHE A 771 16.33 -2.36 6.06
C PHE A 771 15.24 -1.40 5.61
N ALA A 772 14.08 -1.93 5.21
CA ALA A 772 12.97 -1.11 4.73
C ALA A 772 11.61 -1.78 5.00
N ILE A 773 10.55 -1.02 4.82
CA ILE A 773 9.17 -1.47 4.92
C ILE A 773 8.53 -1.42 3.54
N GLY A 774 7.83 -2.48 3.15
CA GLY A 774 7.21 -2.61 1.84
C GLY A 774 8.15 -3.11 0.74
N TYR A 775 7.61 -3.28 -0.47
CA TYR A 775 8.39 -3.58 -1.67
C TYR A 775 9.11 -2.32 -2.19
N PRO A 776 10.24 -2.45 -2.90
CA PRO A 776 10.99 -1.29 -3.41
C PRO A 776 10.22 -0.54 -4.52
N PHE A 777 9.38 -1.23 -5.25
CA PHE A 777 8.53 -0.69 -6.33
C PHE A 777 7.36 -1.62 -6.62
#